data_51ded3f74280f88786d80a1e63c59684
#
_entry.id   51ded3f74280f88786d80a1e63c59684
#
_cell.length_a   1.000
_cell.length_b   1.000
_cell.length_c   1.000
_cell.angle_alpha   90.00
_cell.angle_beta   90.00
_cell.angle_gamma   90.00
#
_symmetry.space_group_name_H-M   'P 1'
#
loop_
_entity.id
_entity.type
_entity.pdbx_description
1 polymer ?
#
loop_
_entity_poly.entity_id
_entity_poly.type
_entity_poly.pdbx_seq_one_letter_code
_entity_poly.pdbx_strand_id
1 'polypeptide(L)'
;MSLLLEPTQQMIKEEKIYRQFGVSDDEFSMIEGIMGRLPNYTELGIFSVMWSEHCSYKNSKPVLKKFPTSGEHVLQGPGEGAGIVDIGDGQAVVFKIESHNHPSAIEPYQGAATGVGGIIRDVFSMGARPIALLNSLRFGELTSPRVRYLFEEVVAGIAGYGNCIGIPTVGGEIQFDPSYDGNPLVNAMCVGLINHEDIKKGVAKGIGNTVMYVGAKTGRDGIHGATFASEELTDSSDENRPAVQVGDPFMEKLLLEACLEVIKCDALVGIQDMGAAGLTSSTAEMASKAGSGIELNLDLVPQREAGMTPYEMMLSESQERMVLVVERGREQEITDIFDKYELEAKAIGTVTDDKMLRLLHKGEVVAEIPVDALAEEAPVYHKPSAEPAYYKEFQAMEQTAPETGDLKETLISLLKQPTIASKEWVYDQYDYMVRTNTVVAPGSDAAVLRMRDTNKALAMTTDCNSRYLYLDPETGGMIAVAEAARNIVCSGGKPLAVTDCLNFGNPEKPEIFWQIEKAADGMSEACRVLNSPVIGGNVSLYNETNGTAVYPTPVIGMVGLIEDTKYITTQSFKAAGDLIYVLGETKNEFGGSELQKLTYGRIFGKAPELDLAVEADRQAKVAAAIRAGLVSSAHDVAEGGLAVAAAESTFGTNGLGADLTIDGEAVAALFSETQSRFILTIKPEHKTSFEELTGAALIGRVTGDGIFTVKNGAGDLLVQAEAAELEAAWRGAIPCLLRSED
;
A
#
# COMPACT_ATOMS: atom_id res chain seq x y z
N MET A 1 -17.70 11.89 38.81
CA MET A 1 -17.05 12.31 37.55
C MET A 1 -17.54 13.74 37.29
N SER A 2 -16.68 14.76 37.42
CA SER A 2 -17.06 16.13 37.05
C SER A 2 -17.29 16.13 35.55
N LEU A 3 -18.45 16.57 35.10
CA LEU A 3 -18.70 17.01 33.74
C LEU A 3 -17.63 18.08 33.45
N LEU A 4 -16.59 17.71 32.70
CA LEU A 4 -15.68 18.69 32.13
C LEU A 4 -16.54 19.55 31.19
N LEU A 5 -16.85 20.79 31.62
CA LEU A 5 -17.54 21.75 30.79
C LEU A 5 -16.64 22.02 29.55
N GLU A 6 -17.19 21.86 28.37
CA GLU A 6 -16.49 22.22 27.12
C GLU A 6 -16.06 23.70 27.20
N PRO A 7 -14.86 24.06 26.76
CA PRO A 7 -14.39 25.45 26.76
C PRO A 7 -15.28 26.32 25.89
N THR A 8 -15.52 27.55 26.35
CA THR A 8 -16.31 28.51 25.58
C THR A 8 -15.53 28.96 24.33
N GLN A 9 -16.23 29.45 23.33
CA GLN A 9 -15.62 30.02 22.12
C GLN A 9 -14.55 31.08 22.42
N GLN A 10 -14.79 31.91 23.44
CA GLN A 10 -13.83 32.93 23.85
C GLN A 10 -12.57 32.31 24.49
N MET A 11 -12.71 31.31 25.34
CA MET A 11 -11.58 30.56 25.93
C MET A 11 -10.76 29.90 24.84
N ILE A 12 -11.40 29.27 23.84
CA ILE A 12 -10.73 28.63 22.70
C ILE A 12 -9.77 29.62 22.03
N LYS A 13 -10.22 30.88 21.80
CA LYS A 13 -9.43 31.94 21.17
C LYS A 13 -8.35 32.49 22.09
N GLU A 14 -8.71 32.90 23.30
CA GLU A 14 -7.80 33.59 24.24
C GLU A 14 -6.69 32.69 24.78
N GLU A 15 -7.02 31.44 25.11
CA GLU A 15 -6.09 30.46 25.63
C GLU A 15 -5.42 29.63 24.53
N LYS A 16 -5.76 29.91 23.25
CA LYS A 16 -5.23 29.23 22.05
C LYS A 16 -5.39 27.71 22.11
N ILE A 17 -6.52 27.24 22.64
CA ILE A 17 -6.83 25.82 22.78
C ILE A 17 -6.76 25.09 21.42
N TYR A 18 -7.08 25.78 20.32
CA TYR A 18 -7.02 25.25 18.96
C TYR A 18 -5.63 24.69 18.58
N ARG A 19 -4.54 25.18 19.20
CA ARG A 19 -3.20 24.65 18.98
C ARG A 19 -3.04 23.21 19.50
N GLN A 20 -3.78 22.85 20.55
CA GLN A 20 -3.81 21.47 21.08
C GLN A 20 -4.49 20.50 20.10
N PHE A 21 -5.21 21.02 19.12
CA PHE A 21 -5.85 20.28 18.04
C PHE A 21 -5.03 20.28 16.74
N GLY A 22 -3.78 20.74 16.77
CA GLY A 22 -2.95 20.83 15.57
C GLY A 22 -3.33 21.95 14.59
N VAL A 23 -4.21 22.89 15.00
CA VAL A 23 -4.62 24.04 14.19
C VAL A 23 -3.69 25.22 14.46
N SER A 24 -3.09 25.77 13.40
CA SER A 24 -2.22 26.94 13.48
C SER A 24 -3.00 28.25 13.73
N ASP A 25 -2.29 29.33 14.13
CA ASP A 25 -2.91 30.66 14.32
C ASP A 25 -3.52 31.18 13.00
N ASP A 26 -2.89 30.92 11.88
CA ASP A 26 -3.37 31.31 10.54
C ASP A 26 -4.61 30.51 10.16
N GLU A 27 -4.58 29.17 10.34
CA GLU A 27 -5.72 28.30 10.10
C GLU A 27 -6.92 28.68 10.98
N PHE A 28 -6.69 28.99 12.28
CA PHE A 28 -7.76 29.44 13.15
C PHE A 28 -8.40 30.76 12.68
N SER A 29 -7.57 31.69 12.19
CA SER A 29 -8.05 32.94 11.59
C SER A 29 -8.86 32.70 10.31
N MET A 30 -8.46 31.73 9.49
CA MET A 30 -9.23 31.30 8.31
C MET A 30 -10.59 30.72 8.73
N ILE A 31 -10.63 29.85 9.74
CA ILE A 31 -11.88 29.25 10.27
C ILE A 31 -12.81 30.37 10.75
N GLU A 32 -12.31 31.32 11.54
CA GLU A 32 -13.10 32.47 12.01
C GLU A 32 -13.68 33.29 10.82
N GLY A 33 -12.87 33.47 9.76
CA GLY A 33 -13.29 34.16 8.53
C GLY A 33 -14.39 33.43 7.76
N ILE A 34 -14.24 32.12 7.59
CA ILE A 34 -15.22 31.25 6.91
C ILE A 34 -16.53 31.19 7.67
N MET A 35 -16.46 30.99 8.97
CA MET A 35 -17.63 30.88 9.85
C MET A 35 -18.33 32.23 10.07
N GLY A 36 -17.63 33.36 9.89
CA GLY A 36 -18.11 34.70 10.25
C GLY A 36 -18.35 34.89 11.76
N ARG A 37 -17.88 33.95 12.57
CA ARG A 37 -17.95 33.90 14.04
C ARG A 37 -16.88 32.97 14.59
N LEU A 38 -16.69 32.97 15.90
CA LEU A 38 -15.81 32.00 16.54
C LEU A 38 -16.43 30.59 16.46
N PRO A 39 -15.65 29.56 16.15
CA PRO A 39 -16.11 28.16 16.22
C PRO A 39 -16.31 27.73 17.67
N ASN A 40 -17.28 26.87 17.92
CA ASN A 40 -17.41 26.19 19.20
C ASN A 40 -16.47 24.96 19.26
N TYR A 41 -16.48 24.24 20.38
CA TYR A 41 -15.57 23.12 20.62
C TYR A 41 -15.76 21.96 19.62
N THR A 42 -17.00 21.62 19.30
CA THR A 42 -17.33 20.58 18.30
C THR A 42 -16.92 21.02 16.89
N GLU A 43 -17.22 22.25 16.51
CA GLU A 43 -16.84 22.79 15.20
C GLU A 43 -15.31 22.86 15.04
N LEU A 44 -14.59 23.30 16.09
CA LEU A 44 -13.13 23.28 16.07
C LEU A 44 -12.57 21.87 15.88
N GLY A 45 -13.11 20.87 16.58
CA GLY A 45 -12.74 19.48 16.43
C GLY A 45 -12.95 18.97 15.00
N ILE A 46 -14.10 19.29 14.41
CA ILE A 46 -14.40 18.95 13.01
C ILE A 46 -13.39 19.56 12.04
N PHE A 47 -13.10 20.86 12.16
CA PHE A 47 -12.07 21.50 11.34
C PHE A 47 -10.70 20.88 11.55
N SER A 48 -10.31 20.56 12.79
CA SER A 48 -8.98 20.03 13.10
C SER A 48 -8.70 18.71 12.39
N VAL A 49 -9.66 17.78 12.41
CA VAL A 49 -9.50 16.49 11.74
C VAL A 49 -9.59 16.63 10.22
N MET A 50 -10.54 17.42 9.70
CA MET A 50 -10.70 17.62 8.25
C MET A 50 -9.54 18.39 7.62
N TRP A 51 -8.89 19.29 8.37
CA TRP A 51 -7.72 20.04 7.92
C TRP A 51 -6.39 19.42 8.36
N SER A 52 -6.41 18.21 8.93
CA SER A 52 -5.20 17.43 9.14
C SER A 52 -4.55 17.08 7.80
N GLU A 53 -3.25 16.79 7.78
CA GLU A 53 -2.59 16.31 6.55
C GLU A 53 -3.23 15.02 6.04
N HIS A 54 -3.60 14.15 6.97
CA HIS A 54 -4.18 12.85 6.63
C HIS A 54 -5.52 12.96 5.85
N CYS A 55 -6.40 13.91 6.22
CA CYS A 55 -7.69 14.09 5.54
C CYS A 55 -7.62 15.06 4.34
N SER A 56 -6.87 16.17 4.47
CA SER A 56 -6.90 17.25 3.46
C SER A 56 -5.78 17.18 2.44
N TYR A 57 -4.71 16.42 2.73
CA TYR A 57 -3.48 16.45 1.91
C TYR A 57 -2.93 17.87 1.74
N LYS A 58 -3.04 18.73 2.76
CA LYS A 58 -2.72 20.16 2.67
C LYS A 58 -1.30 20.46 2.24
N ASN A 59 -0.34 19.60 2.57
CA ASN A 59 1.06 19.73 2.15
C ASN A 59 1.37 18.98 0.86
N SER A 60 0.74 17.82 0.63
CA SER A 60 1.06 16.91 -0.47
C SER A 60 0.24 17.15 -1.74
N LYS A 61 -0.94 17.77 -1.66
CA LYS A 61 -1.86 18.01 -2.81
C LYS A 61 -1.17 18.64 -4.04
N PRO A 62 -0.24 19.61 -3.92
CA PRO A 62 0.48 20.15 -5.07
C PRO A 62 1.37 19.11 -5.77
N VAL A 63 1.94 18.15 -5.01
CA VAL A 63 2.80 17.09 -5.53
C VAL A 63 1.96 16.02 -6.21
N LEU A 64 0.84 15.61 -5.61
CA LEU A 64 -0.07 14.59 -6.15
C LEU A 64 -0.63 14.96 -7.54
N LYS A 65 -0.78 16.25 -7.83
CA LYS A 65 -1.21 16.74 -9.15
C LYS A 65 -0.25 16.41 -10.31
N LYS A 66 0.98 15.99 -10.01
CA LYS A 66 1.97 15.59 -11.03
C LYS A 66 1.68 14.23 -11.65
N PHE A 67 0.97 13.34 -10.94
CA PHE A 67 0.69 11.99 -11.39
C PHE A 67 -0.25 11.95 -12.61
N PRO A 68 0.02 11.08 -13.59
CA PRO A 68 -0.97 10.76 -14.63
C PRO A 68 -2.10 9.92 -14.02
N THR A 69 -3.33 10.43 -14.08
CA THR A 69 -4.49 9.80 -13.41
C THR A 69 -5.55 9.30 -14.39
N SER A 70 -5.29 9.38 -15.67
CA SER A 70 -6.22 8.96 -16.73
C SER A 70 -5.54 8.03 -17.73
N GLY A 71 -6.29 7.12 -18.32
CA GLY A 71 -5.82 6.16 -19.32
C GLY A 71 -6.97 5.41 -19.93
N GLU A 72 -6.73 4.64 -21.00
CA GLU A 72 -7.73 3.92 -21.79
C GLU A 72 -8.63 3.02 -20.93
N HIS A 73 -8.07 2.40 -19.91
CA HIS A 73 -8.77 1.44 -19.05
C HIS A 73 -9.32 2.05 -17.75
N VAL A 74 -9.04 3.33 -17.45
CA VAL A 74 -9.45 3.96 -16.18
C VAL A 74 -10.92 4.36 -16.25
N LEU A 75 -11.75 3.74 -15.40
CA LEU A 75 -13.16 4.09 -15.23
C LEU A 75 -13.36 5.09 -14.09
N GLN A 76 -12.54 5.00 -13.04
CA GLN A 76 -12.50 5.92 -11.91
C GLN A 76 -11.05 6.14 -11.49
N GLY A 77 -10.60 7.39 -11.56
CA GLY A 77 -9.35 7.85 -10.99
C GLY A 77 -9.50 8.31 -9.53
N PRO A 78 -8.51 9.06 -8.98
CA PRO A 78 -8.56 9.57 -7.61
C PRO A 78 -9.81 10.42 -7.31
N GLY A 79 -10.25 10.44 -6.04
CA GLY A 79 -11.37 11.24 -5.56
C GLY A 79 -12.58 10.47 -5.04
N GLU A 80 -12.54 9.14 -5.15
CA GLU A 80 -13.49 8.21 -4.49
C GLU A 80 -12.72 7.25 -3.56
N GLY A 81 -13.45 6.35 -2.89
CA GLY A 81 -12.85 5.37 -1.96
C GLY A 81 -11.71 4.58 -2.58
N ALA A 82 -11.86 4.10 -3.82
CA ALA A 82 -10.82 3.41 -4.57
C ALA A 82 -10.91 3.70 -6.08
N GLY A 83 -9.80 3.45 -6.80
CA GLY A 83 -9.76 3.55 -8.25
C GLY A 83 -10.35 2.31 -8.93
N ILE A 84 -10.82 2.47 -10.18
CA ILE A 84 -11.47 1.42 -10.97
C ILE A 84 -10.85 1.34 -12.35
N VAL A 85 -10.50 0.12 -12.77
CA VAL A 85 -9.88 -0.17 -14.08
C VAL A 85 -10.69 -1.24 -14.82
N ASP A 86 -11.06 -0.95 -16.07
CA ASP A 86 -11.75 -1.88 -16.97
C ASP A 86 -10.83 -3.07 -17.33
N ILE A 87 -11.39 -4.28 -17.29
CA ILE A 87 -10.74 -5.51 -17.72
C ILE A 87 -11.49 -6.25 -18.82
N GLY A 88 -12.44 -5.56 -19.45
CA GLY A 88 -13.28 -6.09 -20.53
C GLY A 88 -14.45 -6.94 -20.03
N ASP A 89 -15.32 -7.33 -20.96
CA ASP A 89 -16.52 -8.15 -20.71
C ASP A 89 -17.51 -7.54 -19.69
N GLY A 90 -17.51 -6.20 -19.54
CA GLY A 90 -18.35 -5.48 -18.57
C GLY A 90 -17.88 -5.62 -17.12
N GLN A 91 -16.65 -6.08 -16.91
CA GLN A 91 -16.03 -6.25 -15.59
C GLN A 91 -14.91 -5.25 -15.36
N ALA A 92 -14.70 -4.88 -14.12
CA ALA A 92 -13.61 -4.00 -13.71
C ALA A 92 -12.96 -4.48 -12.40
N VAL A 93 -11.75 -4.03 -12.17
CA VAL A 93 -10.99 -4.23 -10.93
C VAL A 93 -10.96 -2.93 -10.15
N VAL A 94 -11.25 -3.02 -8.86
CA VAL A 94 -11.21 -1.91 -7.90
C VAL A 94 -10.08 -2.18 -6.94
N PHE A 95 -9.15 -1.24 -6.76
CA PHE A 95 -8.06 -1.44 -5.80
C PHE A 95 -7.52 -0.13 -5.24
N LYS A 96 -7.00 -0.22 -4.03
CA LYS A 96 -6.33 0.85 -3.30
C LYS A 96 -5.35 0.27 -2.29
N ILE A 97 -4.29 1.00 -2.00
CA ILE A 97 -3.38 0.79 -0.88
C ILE A 97 -3.47 1.96 0.08
N GLU A 98 -3.37 1.70 1.38
CA GLU A 98 -3.42 2.71 2.43
C GLU A 98 -2.50 2.37 3.58
N SER A 99 -1.97 3.41 4.26
CA SER A 99 -1.08 3.27 5.42
C SER A 99 -1.86 3.22 6.73
N HIS A 100 -1.35 2.42 7.67
CA HIS A 100 -1.80 2.39 9.06
C HIS A 100 -0.59 2.34 10.02
N ASN A 101 0.39 3.22 9.79
CA ASN A 101 1.72 3.19 10.41
C ASN A 101 1.70 3.56 11.89
N HIS A 102 1.24 4.77 12.23
CA HIS A 102 1.24 5.28 13.61
C HIS A 102 0.44 4.41 14.59
N PRO A 103 -0.80 3.96 14.26
CA PRO A 103 -1.51 3.02 15.12
C PRO A 103 -0.75 1.71 15.34
N SER A 104 -0.09 1.19 14.30
CA SER A 104 0.67 -0.07 14.38
C SER A 104 1.95 0.05 15.20
N ALA A 105 2.54 1.24 15.33
CA ALA A 105 3.69 1.49 16.18
C ALA A 105 3.36 1.36 17.67
N ILE A 106 2.09 1.66 18.07
CA ILE A 106 1.61 1.69 19.45
C ILE A 106 0.89 0.40 19.81
N GLU A 107 -0.11 0.01 19.02
CA GLU A 107 -0.90 -1.22 19.18
C GLU A 107 -0.79 -2.06 17.90
N PRO A 108 0.29 -2.82 17.71
CA PRO A 108 0.62 -3.41 16.41
C PRO A 108 -0.45 -4.37 15.90
N TYR A 109 -1.07 -5.18 16.76
CA TYR A 109 -2.16 -6.07 16.35
C TYR A 109 -3.38 -5.27 15.85
N GLN A 110 -3.91 -4.37 16.69
CA GLN A 110 -5.11 -3.61 16.35
C GLN A 110 -4.85 -2.59 15.24
N GLY A 111 -3.69 -1.94 15.25
CA GLY A 111 -3.30 -1.01 14.20
C GLY A 111 -3.25 -1.68 12.83
N ALA A 112 -2.63 -2.85 12.73
CA ALA A 112 -2.57 -3.60 11.47
C ALA A 112 -3.94 -4.19 11.07
N ALA A 113 -4.69 -4.75 12.03
CA ALA A 113 -6.02 -5.30 11.79
C ALA A 113 -6.99 -4.25 11.23
N THR A 114 -7.02 -3.06 11.82
CA THR A 114 -7.91 -1.96 11.39
C THR A 114 -7.47 -1.32 10.08
N GLY A 115 -6.18 -1.37 9.76
CA GLY A 115 -5.68 -1.01 8.42
C GLY A 115 -6.23 -1.95 7.33
N VAL A 116 -6.26 -3.25 7.59
CA VAL A 116 -6.89 -4.23 6.69
C VAL A 116 -8.39 -3.99 6.57
N GLY A 117 -9.09 -3.76 7.68
CA GLY A 117 -10.53 -3.45 7.68
C GLY A 117 -10.86 -2.19 6.87
N GLY A 118 -10.15 -1.10 7.10
CA GLY A 118 -10.36 0.17 6.40
C GLY A 118 -10.24 0.04 4.88
N ILE A 119 -9.19 -0.61 4.41
CA ILE A 119 -8.98 -0.76 2.97
C ILE A 119 -10.01 -1.70 2.30
N ILE A 120 -10.54 -2.68 3.04
CA ILE A 120 -11.64 -3.53 2.56
C ILE A 120 -12.91 -2.70 2.37
N ARG A 121 -13.24 -1.80 3.33
CA ARG A 121 -14.41 -0.92 3.25
C ARG A 121 -14.34 0.03 2.08
N ASP A 122 -13.19 0.63 1.80
CA ASP A 122 -12.96 1.47 0.63
C ASP A 122 -13.32 0.73 -0.66
N VAL A 123 -12.89 -0.51 -0.81
CA VAL A 123 -13.15 -1.30 -2.02
C VAL A 123 -14.63 -1.69 -2.14
N PHE A 124 -15.29 -2.16 -1.08
CA PHE A 124 -16.68 -2.54 -1.22
C PHE A 124 -17.66 -1.35 -1.23
N SER A 125 -17.27 -0.18 -0.72
CA SER A 125 -18.05 1.06 -0.87
C SER A 125 -18.24 1.46 -2.33
N MET A 126 -17.29 1.10 -3.20
CA MET A 126 -17.38 1.30 -4.64
C MET A 126 -18.33 0.32 -5.34
N GLY A 127 -18.81 -0.71 -4.66
CA GLY A 127 -19.63 -1.78 -5.19
C GLY A 127 -18.89 -3.07 -5.50
N ALA A 128 -17.59 -3.10 -5.29
CA ALA A 128 -16.75 -4.25 -5.61
C ALA A 128 -16.77 -5.30 -4.50
N ARG A 129 -16.74 -6.56 -4.89
CA ARG A 129 -16.45 -7.66 -3.97
C ARG A 129 -14.94 -7.79 -3.77
N PRO A 130 -14.41 -7.58 -2.58
CA PRO A 130 -13.00 -7.83 -2.28
C PRO A 130 -12.63 -9.29 -2.57
N ILE A 131 -11.53 -9.51 -3.29
CA ILE A 131 -11.05 -10.84 -3.72
C ILE A 131 -9.63 -11.15 -3.28
N ALA A 132 -8.83 -10.14 -2.93
CA ALA A 132 -7.44 -10.31 -2.51
C ALA A 132 -6.98 -9.17 -1.60
N LEU A 133 -6.06 -9.51 -0.68
CA LEU A 133 -5.30 -8.59 0.15
C LEU A 133 -3.81 -8.79 -0.10
N LEU A 134 -3.08 -7.69 -0.07
CA LEU A 134 -1.61 -7.63 -0.07
C LEU A 134 -1.17 -6.61 0.97
N ASN A 135 0.09 -6.72 1.42
CA ASN A 135 0.63 -5.75 2.37
C ASN A 135 2.05 -5.34 1.96
N SER A 136 2.41 -4.10 2.22
CA SER A 136 3.80 -3.67 2.20
C SER A 136 4.18 -3.30 3.63
N LEU A 137 5.15 -4.03 4.18
CA LEU A 137 5.55 -3.91 5.58
C LEU A 137 7.03 -3.52 5.68
N ARG A 138 7.34 -2.63 6.62
CA ARG A 138 8.70 -2.19 6.92
C ARG A 138 8.95 -2.24 8.42
N PHE A 139 10.06 -2.84 8.80
CA PHE A 139 10.47 -2.98 10.19
C PHE A 139 11.95 -2.66 10.33
N GLY A 140 12.37 -2.34 11.55
CA GLY A 140 13.77 -2.31 11.93
C GLY A 140 14.43 -3.69 11.91
N GLU A 141 15.59 -3.81 12.50
CA GLU A 141 16.33 -5.08 12.51
C GLU A 141 15.71 -6.10 13.49
N LEU A 142 15.48 -7.33 13.03
CA LEU A 142 14.91 -8.42 13.86
C LEU A 142 15.79 -8.86 15.04
N THR A 143 17.00 -8.34 15.15
CA THR A 143 17.86 -8.51 16.33
C THR A 143 17.31 -7.76 17.55
N SER A 144 16.48 -6.73 17.36
CA SER A 144 15.84 -5.98 18.43
C SER A 144 14.59 -6.71 18.94
N PRO A 145 14.46 -6.95 20.28
CA PRO A 145 13.24 -7.54 20.86
C PRO A 145 11.97 -6.72 20.57
N ARG A 146 12.07 -5.39 20.54
CA ARG A 146 10.92 -4.52 20.22
C ARG A 146 10.48 -4.70 18.78
N VAL A 147 11.42 -4.79 17.84
CA VAL A 147 11.11 -5.01 16.43
C VAL A 147 10.49 -6.39 16.22
N ARG A 148 10.99 -7.44 16.87
CA ARG A 148 10.35 -8.77 16.82
C ARG A 148 8.90 -8.72 17.29
N TYR A 149 8.63 -8.09 18.41
CA TYR A 149 7.28 -7.91 18.94
C TYR A 149 6.38 -7.17 17.93
N LEU A 150 6.84 -6.04 17.38
CA LEU A 150 6.08 -5.29 16.38
C LEU A 150 5.78 -6.14 15.13
N PHE A 151 6.78 -6.86 14.65
CA PHE A 151 6.65 -7.72 13.47
C PHE A 151 5.65 -8.86 13.70
N GLU A 152 5.77 -9.59 14.79
CA GLU A 152 4.88 -10.70 15.12
C GLU A 152 3.42 -10.25 15.29
N GLU A 153 3.19 -9.17 16.04
CA GLU A 153 1.85 -8.66 16.32
C GLU A 153 1.20 -8.01 15.09
N VAL A 154 1.96 -7.30 14.25
CA VAL A 154 1.44 -6.76 12.98
C VAL A 154 0.99 -7.89 12.07
N VAL A 155 1.81 -8.92 11.89
CA VAL A 155 1.46 -10.10 11.07
C VAL A 155 0.25 -10.82 11.65
N ALA A 156 0.18 -10.99 12.97
CA ALA A 156 -0.97 -11.59 13.65
C ALA A 156 -2.26 -10.77 13.46
N GLY A 157 -2.18 -9.43 13.50
CA GLY A 157 -3.32 -8.55 13.27
C GLY A 157 -3.85 -8.64 11.83
N ILE A 158 -2.96 -8.62 10.84
CA ILE A 158 -3.31 -8.82 9.42
C ILE A 158 -3.97 -10.18 9.22
N ALA A 159 -3.35 -11.25 9.73
CA ALA A 159 -3.86 -12.61 9.65
C ALA A 159 -5.24 -12.74 10.32
N GLY A 160 -5.36 -12.22 11.54
CA GLY A 160 -6.59 -12.28 12.32
C GLY A 160 -7.78 -11.65 11.60
N TYR A 161 -7.57 -10.47 11.01
CA TYR A 161 -8.62 -9.78 10.28
C TYR A 161 -8.94 -10.44 8.93
N GLY A 162 -7.93 -10.64 8.09
CA GLY A 162 -8.10 -11.21 6.75
C GLY A 162 -8.66 -12.62 6.75
N ASN A 163 -8.17 -13.47 7.64
CA ASN A 163 -8.63 -14.86 7.76
C ASN A 163 -10.10 -14.93 8.24
N CYS A 164 -10.47 -14.12 9.23
CA CYS A 164 -11.82 -14.12 9.78
C CYS A 164 -12.85 -13.61 8.75
N ILE A 165 -12.55 -12.52 8.04
CA ILE A 165 -13.46 -12.00 7.01
C ILE A 165 -13.52 -12.92 5.77
N GLY A 166 -12.54 -13.78 5.58
CA GLY A 166 -12.50 -14.75 4.49
C GLY A 166 -12.13 -14.14 3.13
N ILE A 167 -11.17 -13.21 3.14
CA ILE A 167 -10.53 -12.65 1.94
C ILE A 167 -9.07 -13.12 1.95
N PRO A 168 -8.57 -13.76 0.86
CA PRO A 168 -7.22 -14.30 0.85
C PRO A 168 -6.18 -13.17 0.86
N THR A 169 -5.17 -13.28 1.76
CA THR A 169 -3.96 -12.45 1.72
C THR A 169 -2.93 -13.17 0.88
N VAL A 170 -2.72 -12.71 -0.36
CA VAL A 170 -2.09 -13.47 -1.43
C VAL A 170 -0.65 -13.09 -1.72
N GLY A 171 -0.18 -11.97 -1.18
CA GLY A 171 1.15 -11.46 -1.48
C GLY A 171 1.48 -10.21 -0.70
N GLY A 172 2.47 -9.50 -1.19
CA GLY A 172 3.02 -8.31 -0.59
C GLY A 172 4.53 -8.38 -0.46
N GLU A 173 5.11 -7.37 0.15
CA GLU A 173 6.55 -7.31 0.43
C GLU A 173 6.84 -6.99 1.88
N ILE A 174 7.99 -7.42 2.38
CA ILE A 174 8.46 -7.09 3.73
C ILE A 174 9.96 -6.82 3.66
N GLN A 175 10.36 -5.63 4.12
CA GLN A 175 11.75 -5.24 4.17
C GLN A 175 12.18 -4.83 5.59
N PHE A 176 13.46 -4.96 5.87
CA PHE A 176 14.04 -4.69 7.17
C PHE A 176 15.24 -3.75 7.02
N ASP A 177 15.17 -2.62 7.73
CA ASP A 177 16.22 -1.62 7.73
C ASP A 177 16.21 -0.82 9.03
N PRO A 178 17.36 -0.44 9.61
CA PRO A 178 17.42 0.36 10.82
C PRO A 178 16.65 1.67 10.77
N SER A 179 16.42 2.24 9.58
CA SER A 179 15.64 3.46 9.41
C SER A 179 14.19 3.35 9.89
N TYR A 180 13.69 2.12 10.06
CA TYR A 180 12.33 1.85 10.55
C TYR A 180 12.29 1.45 12.03
N ASP A 181 13.40 1.54 12.75
CA ASP A 181 13.41 1.28 14.18
C ASP A 181 12.48 2.27 14.92
N GLY A 182 11.52 1.72 15.65
CA GLY A 182 10.52 2.52 16.38
C GLY A 182 9.36 3.09 15.53
N ASN A 183 9.45 3.03 14.20
CA ASN A 183 8.41 3.49 13.27
C ASN A 183 8.18 2.48 12.15
N PRO A 184 7.49 1.37 12.42
CA PRO A 184 7.15 0.40 11.38
C PRO A 184 6.20 1.01 10.37
N LEU A 185 6.34 0.65 9.10
CA LEU A 185 5.36 1.00 8.08
C LEU A 185 4.46 -0.22 7.82
N VAL A 186 3.16 0.01 7.89
CA VAL A 186 2.13 -0.99 7.65
C VAL A 186 1.17 -0.44 6.60
N ASN A 187 1.32 -0.92 5.38
CA ASN A 187 0.47 -0.51 4.26
C ASN A 187 -0.35 -1.72 3.80
N ALA A 188 -1.66 -1.58 3.76
CA ALA A 188 -2.59 -2.62 3.36
C ALA A 188 -3.22 -2.29 2.01
N MET A 189 -3.21 -3.25 1.09
CA MET A 189 -3.83 -3.16 -0.23
C MET A 189 -4.98 -4.15 -0.32
N CYS A 190 -6.10 -3.70 -0.90
CA CYS A 190 -7.23 -4.55 -1.23
C CYS A 190 -7.54 -4.45 -2.71
N VAL A 191 -7.87 -5.61 -3.30
CA VAL A 191 -8.30 -5.75 -4.69
C VAL A 191 -9.69 -6.34 -4.71
N GLY A 192 -10.60 -5.72 -5.45
CA GLY A 192 -11.99 -6.17 -5.62
C GLY A 192 -12.37 -6.33 -7.08
N LEU A 193 -13.41 -7.12 -7.33
CA LEU A 193 -13.99 -7.34 -8.64
C LEU A 193 -15.41 -6.77 -8.69
N ILE A 194 -15.75 -6.09 -9.78
CA ILE A 194 -17.04 -5.41 -9.95
C ILE A 194 -17.54 -5.55 -11.39
N ASN A 195 -18.87 -5.59 -11.57
CA ASN A 195 -19.46 -5.33 -12.88
C ASN A 195 -19.69 -3.83 -13.06
N HIS A 196 -19.62 -3.33 -14.29
CA HIS A 196 -19.78 -1.88 -14.56
C HIS A 196 -21.11 -1.32 -14.03
N GLU A 197 -22.19 -2.10 -14.05
CA GLU A 197 -23.52 -1.71 -13.58
C GLU A 197 -23.62 -1.54 -12.05
N ASP A 198 -22.71 -2.16 -11.30
CA ASP A 198 -22.70 -2.14 -9.83
C ASP A 198 -21.87 -0.97 -9.26
N ILE A 199 -21.20 -0.17 -10.10
CA ILE A 199 -20.34 0.94 -9.65
C ILE A 199 -21.17 1.98 -8.90
N LYS A 200 -20.77 2.27 -7.66
CA LYS A 200 -21.38 3.28 -6.78
C LYS A 200 -20.37 4.37 -6.44
N LYS A 201 -20.88 5.49 -5.95
CA LYS A 201 -20.08 6.67 -5.53
C LYS A 201 -20.57 7.22 -4.21
N GLY A 202 -19.64 7.86 -3.48
CA GLY A 202 -19.92 8.54 -2.23
C GLY A 202 -20.52 9.94 -2.48
N VAL A 203 -21.81 10.02 -2.78
CA VAL A 203 -22.50 11.30 -3.09
C VAL A 203 -23.82 11.45 -2.36
N ALA A 204 -24.09 12.64 -1.79
CA ALA A 204 -25.34 12.99 -1.12
C ALA A 204 -26.27 13.75 -2.07
N LYS A 205 -26.80 13.06 -3.07
CA LYS A 205 -27.72 13.65 -4.08
C LYS A 205 -29.18 13.54 -3.66
N GLY A 206 -30.00 14.47 -4.16
CA GLY A 206 -31.46 14.47 -3.99
C GLY A 206 -31.89 15.11 -2.67
N ILE A 207 -32.31 16.37 -2.76
CA ILE A 207 -32.77 17.12 -1.60
C ILE A 207 -33.95 16.41 -0.91
N GLY A 208 -33.85 16.22 0.40
CA GLY A 208 -34.83 15.49 1.21
C GLY A 208 -34.58 13.97 1.27
N ASN A 209 -33.61 13.43 0.54
CA ASN A 209 -33.17 12.04 0.70
C ASN A 209 -32.63 11.78 2.09
N THR A 210 -32.81 10.56 2.55
CA THR A 210 -32.46 10.17 3.91
C THR A 210 -30.99 9.78 4.04
N VAL A 211 -30.32 10.31 5.04
CA VAL A 211 -28.97 9.88 5.44
C VAL A 211 -29.13 8.77 6.49
N MET A 212 -28.59 7.60 6.17
CA MET A 212 -28.65 6.43 7.06
C MET A 212 -27.26 6.06 7.56
N TYR A 213 -27.19 5.72 8.83
CA TYR A 213 -26.05 5.12 9.50
C TYR A 213 -26.24 3.61 9.56
N VAL A 214 -25.23 2.81 9.17
CA VAL A 214 -25.31 1.35 9.20
C VAL A 214 -24.03 0.71 9.76
N GLY A 215 -24.18 -0.46 10.39
CA GLY A 215 -23.07 -1.25 10.91
C GLY A 215 -22.93 -1.20 12.42
N ALA A 216 -21.70 -1.17 12.93
CA ALA A 216 -21.38 -1.18 14.35
C ALA A 216 -21.82 0.12 15.05
N LYS A 217 -22.00 0.06 16.37
CA LYS A 217 -22.33 1.25 17.18
C LYS A 217 -21.11 2.13 17.41
N THR A 218 -21.30 3.44 17.41
CA THR A 218 -20.25 4.42 17.69
C THR A 218 -19.77 4.33 19.14
N GLY A 219 -18.46 4.20 19.33
CA GLY A 219 -17.79 4.23 20.63
C GLY A 219 -16.81 5.40 20.73
N ARG A 220 -16.02 5.46 21.81
CA ARG A 220 -15.00 6.50 22.04
C ARG A 220 -13.62 6.12 21.51
N ASP A 221 -13.51 5.13 20.65
CA ASP A 221 -12.29 4.68 20.01
C ASP A 221 -11.95 5.54 18.78
N GLY A 222 -10.67 5.76 18.56
CA GLY A 222 -10.13 6.47 17.39
C GLY A 222 -10.40 7.98 17.39
N ILE A 223 -10.88 8.58 18.47
CA ILE A 223 -11.05 10.04 18.54
C ILE A 223 -9.65 10.69 18.40
N HIS A 224 -9.49 11.59 17.44
CA HIS A 224 -8.22 12.18 17.01
C HIS A 224 -7.25 11.22 16.29
N GLY A 225 -7.67 10.07 15.80
CA GLY A 225 -6.82 9.16 15.04
C GLY A 225 -6.16 9.84 13.83
N ALA A 226 -6.92 10.56 13.03
CA ALA A 226 -6.41 11.33 11.89
C ALA A 226 -5.42 12.45 12.28
N THR A 227 -5.62 13.10 13.43
CA THR A 227 -4.68 14.09 13.97
C THR A 227 -3.40 13.42 14.43
N PHE A 228 -3.50 12.32 15.17
CA PHE A 228 -2.36 11.52 15.62
C PHE A 228 -1.52 10.97 14.45
N ALA A 229 -2.16 10.56 13.36
CA ALA A 229 -1.48 10.14 12.14
C ALA A 229 -0.71 11.28 11.43
N SER A 230 -0.86 12.52 11.88
CA SER A 230 -0.17 13.72 11.36
C SER A 230 0.83 14.31 12.37
N GLU A 231 1.30 13.52 13.33
CA GLU A 231 2.28 13.90 14.36
C GLU A 231 3.48 12.94 14.36
N GLU A 232 4.64 13.41 14.81
CA GLU A 232 5.83 12.56 14.97
C GLU A 232 5.68 11.63 16.19
N LEU A 233 6.24 10.42 16.10
CA LEU A 233 6.29 9.48 17.23
C LEU A 233 7.37 9.90 18.23
N THR A 234 7.06 9.79 19.51
CA THR A 234 7.97 10.07 20.64
C THR A 234 7.86 8.97 21.68
N ASP A 235 8.76 8.97 22.66
CA ASP A 235 8.71 8.02 23.79
C ASP A 235 7.42 8.10 24.62
N SER A 236 6.65 9.21 24.50
CA SER A 236 5.36 9.40 25.17
C SER A 236 4.16 9.03 24.29
N SER A 237 4.37 8.58 23.05
CA SER A 237 3.28 8.26 22.12
C SER A 237 2.39 7.10 22.57
N ASP A 238 2.86 6.26 23.50
CA ASP A 238 2.03 5.23 24.15
C ASP A 238 0.81 5.81 24.91
N GLU A 239 0.83 7.10 25.27
CA GLU A 239 -0.32 7.80 25.87
C GLU A 239 -1.47 7.97 24.87
N ASN A 240 -1.20 7.86 23.55
CA ASN A 240 -2.17 7.96 22.47
C ASN A 240 -2.91 6.64 22.16
N ARG A 241 -2.75 5.59 22.98
CA ARG A 241 -3.52 4.34 22.86
C ARG A 241 -5.01 4.52 22.59
N PRO A 242 -5.72 5.46 23.24
CA PRO A 242 -7.15 5.68 22.98
C PRO A 242 -7.45 6.18 21.55
N ALA A 243 -6.47 6.69 20.81
CA ALA A 243 -6.61 7.09 19.43
C ALA A 243 -6.51 5.90 18.44
N VAL A 244 -6.13 4.71 18.91
CA VAL A 244 -6.10 3.50 18.08
C VAL A 244 -7.50 2.87 18.06
N GLN A 245 -7.94 2.51 16.86
CA GLN A 245 -9.21 1.82 16.64
C GLN A 245 -9.11 0.34 17.05
N VAL A 246 -10.27 -0.28 17.29
CA VAL A 246 -10.40 -1.72 17.53
C VAL A 246 -11.30 -2.32 16.46
N GLY A 247 -10.79 -3.33 15.75
CA GLY A 247 -11.49 -3.98 14.65
C GLY A 247 -12.26 -5.23 15.05
N ASP A 248 -13.42 -5.45 14.42
CA ASP A 248 -14.23 -6.67 14.50
C ASP A 248 -14.44 -7.25 13.09
N PRO A 249 -13.56 -8.16 12.63
CA PRO A 249 -13.65 -8.70 11.28
C PRO A 249 -14.91 -9.54 11.04
N PHE A 250 -15.54 -10.08 12.08
CA PHE A 250 -16.82 -10.78 11.93
C PHE A 250 -17.94 -9.78 11.64
N MET A 251 -18.00 -8.67 12.36
CA MET A 251 -18.94 -7.58 12.11
C MET A 251 -18.75 -7.02 10.69
N GLU A 252 -17.49 -6.82 10.28
CA GLU A 252 -17.20 -6.33 8.92
C GLU A 252 -17.61 -7.32 7.84
N LYS A 253 -17.49 -8.61 8.10
CA LYS A 253 -17.99 -9.65 7.18
C LYS A 253 -19.48 -9.52 6.94
N LEU A 254 -20.27 -9.33 7.99
CA LEU A 254 -21.70 -9.12 7.88
C LEU A 254 -22.02 -7.81 7.14
N LEU A 255 -21.30 -6.74 7.50
CA LEU A 255 -21.45 -5.43 6.87
C LEU A 255 -21.16 -5.47 5.36
N LEU A 256 -20.07 -6.14 4.97
CA LEU A 256 -19.69 -6.35 3.57
C LEU A 256 -20.80 -7.04 2.78
N GLU A 257 -21.34 -8.14 3.29
CA GLU A 257 -22.40 -8.87 2.58
C GLU A 257 -23.69 -8.05 2.49
N ALA A 258 -24.07 -7.34 3.57
CA ALA A 258 -25.23 -6.45 3.57
C ALA A 258 -25.04 -5.29 2.57
N CYS A 259 -23.89 -4.63 2.54
CA CYS A 259 -23.60 -3.56 1.61
C CYS A 259 -23.61 -4.01 0.15
N LEU A 260 -23.05 -5.18 -0.17
CA LEU A 260 -23.09 -5.74 -1.52
C LEU A 260 -24.51 -6.12 -1.97
N GLU A 261 -25.41 -6.44 -1.05
CA GLU A 261 -26.85 -6.63 -1.34
C GLU A 261 -27.54 -5.27 -1.57
N VAL A 262 -27.28 -4.28 -0.71
CA VAL A 262 -27.84 -2.91 -0.83
C VAL A 262 -27.38 -2.21 -2.10
N ILE A 263 -26.17 -2.42 -2.56
CA ILE A 263 -25.62 -1.84 -3.81
C ILE A 263 -26.47 -2.20 -5.03
N LYS A 264 -27.13 -3.35 -5.03
CA LYS A 264 -28.08 -3.78 -6.08
C LYS A 264 -29.46 -3.20 -5.94
N CYS A 265 -29.75 -2.54 -4.81
CA CYS A 265 -31.01 -1.85 -4.58
C CYS A 265 -31.00 -0.47 -5.23
N ASP A 266 -31.99 -0.15 -6.05
CA ASP A 266 -32.11 1.14 -6.71
C ASP A 266 -32.55 2.28 -5.79
N ALA A 267 -32.95 1.96 -4.54
CA ALA A 267 -33.15 2.94 -3.48
C ALA A 267 -31.85 3.59 -2.98
N LEU A 268 -30.68 2.94 -3.20
CA LEU A 268 -29.39 3.46 -2.79
C LEU A 268 -28.91 4.54 -3.77
N VAL A 269 -28.72 5.77 -3.26
CA VAL A 269 -28.22 6.93 -4.01
C VAL A 269 -26.72 7.07 -3.90
N GLY A 270 -26.16 6.88 -2.69
CA GLY A 270 -24.72 6.97 -2.43
C GLY A 270 -24.35 6.17 -1.18
N ILE A 271 -23.08 5.75 -1.14
CA ILE A 271 -22.50 4.97 -0.04
C ILE A 271 -21.04 5.39 0.15
N GLN A 272 -20.64 5.55 1.41
CA GLN A 272 -19.25 5.84 1.79
C GLN A 272 -18.94 5.18 3.12
N ASP A 273 -17.71 4.71 3.29
CA ASP A 273 -17.24 4.20 4.57
C ASP A 273 -17.04 5.34 5.59
N MET A 274 -17.05 4.98 6.86
CA MET A 274 -16.68 5.86 7.95
C MET A 274 -15.28 5.49 8.42
N GLY A 275 -14.28 5.89 7.62
CA GLY A 275 -12.85 5.70 7.90
C GLY A 275 -12.28 6.79 8.80
N ALA A 276 -11.18 7.43 8.38
CA ALA A 276 -10.59 8.55 9.10
C ALA A 276 -11.61 9.67 9.32
N ALA A 277 -11.60 10.28 10.52
CA ALA A 277 -12.58 11.27 10.98
C ALA A 277 -14.06 10.80 10.98
N GLY A 278 -14.32 9.53 10.80
CA GLY A 278 -15.61 8.87 11.01
C GLY A 278 -16.79 9.51 10.30
N LEU A 279 -17.82 9.88 11.08
CA LEU A 279 -19.05 10.48 10.56
C LEU A 279 -18.82 11.88 9.97
N THR A 280 -17.79 12.58 10.42
CA THR A 280 -17.43 13.92 9.93
C THR A 280 -17.00 13.89 8.47
N SER A 281 -15.97 13.10 8.13
CA SER A 281 -15.42 13.05 6.77
C SER A 281 -16.43 12.47 5.79
N SER A 282 -17.06 11.34 6.13
CA SER A 282 -18.02 10.68 5.24
C SER A 282 -19.17 11.60 4.83
N THR A 283 -19.77 12.32 5.78
CA THR A 283 -20.92 13.20 5.48
C THR A 283 -20.52 14.49 4.78
N ALA A 284 -19.41 15.13 5.20
CA ALA A 284 -18.92 16.35 4.57
C ALA A 284 -18.50 16.12 3.12
N GLU A 285 -17.77 15.06 2.84
CA GLU A 285 -17.31 14.71 1.49
C GLU A 285 -18.46 14.34 0.56
N MET A 286 -19.39 13.50 1.01
CA MET A 286 -20.56 13.13 0.20
C MET A 286 -21.42 14.35 -0.16
N ALA A 287 -21.57 15.29 0.77
CA ALA A 287 -22.32 16.53 0.54
C ALA A 287 -21.58 17.48 -0.40
N SER A 288 -20.29 17.73 -0.18
CA SER A 288 -19.47 18.60 -1.02
C SER A 288 -19.42 18.09 -2.47
N LYS A 289 -19.14 16.79 -2.69
CA LYS A 289 -19.16 16.17 -4.04
C LYS A 289 -20.49 16.32 -4.76
N ALA A 290 -21.62 16.36 -4.04
CA ALA A 290 -22.93 16.54 -4.61
C ALA A 290 -23.35 18.01 -4.77
N GLY A 291 -22.62 18.94 -4.14
CA GLY A 291 -23.01 20.36 -4.05
C GLY A 291 -24.25 20.58 -3.20
N SER A 292 -24.50 19.71 -2.23
CA SER A 292 -25.61 19.73 -1.28
C SER A 292 -25.15 20.02 0.14
N GLY A 293 -26.06 20.04 1.12
CA GLY A 293 -25.79 20.01 2.54
C GLY A 293 -26.34 18.74 3.19
N ILE A 294 -26.02 18.54 4.44
CA ILE A 294 -26.56 17.45 5.27
C ILE A 294 -26.93 18.00 6.65
N GLU A 295 -28.13 17.66 7.11
CA GLU A 295 -28.56 17.87 8.50
C GLU A 295 -28.64 16.52 9.21
N LEU A 296 -27.90 16.36 10.32
CA LEU A 296 -27.87 15.16 11.15
C LEU A 296 -28.53 15.42 12.51
N ASN A 297 -29.33 14.48 12.97
CA ASN A 297 -29.78 14.41 14.35
C ASN A 297 -28.94 13.38 15.12
N LEU A 298 -28.01 13.86 15.93
CA LEU A 298 -27.07 13.03 16.68
C LEU A 298 -27.72 12.17 17.75
N ASP A 299 -28.93 12.52 18.18
CA ASP A 299 -29.71 11.69 19.13
C ASP A 299 -30.14 10.35 18.53
N LEU A 300 -30.10 10.22 17.20
CA LEU A 300 -30.44 9.00 16.45
C LEU A 300 -29.21 8.13 16.09
N VAL A 301 -28.00 8.64 16.30
CA VAL A 301 -26.77 7.89 16.04
C VAL A 301 -26.65 6.74 17.05
N PRO A 302 -26.52 5.49 16.61
CA PRO A 302 -26.33 4.36 17.50
C PRO A 302 -25.04 4.49 18.31
N GLN A 303 -25.13 4.44 19.63
CA GLN A 303 -24.01 4.59 20.54
C GLN A 303 -23.74 3.28 21.29
N ARG A 304 -22.46 2.90 21.42
CA ARG A 304 -22.01 1.78 22.24
C ARG A 304 -21.95 2.17 23.72
N GLU A 305 -21.71 3.45 23.99
CA GLU A 305 -21.56 4.01 25.32
C GLU A 305 -22.56 5.13 25.55
N ALA A 306 -23.14 5.17 26.72
CA ALA A 306 -24.10 6.23 27.06
C ALA A 306 -23.40 7.58 27.30
N GLY A 307 -24.09 8.67 26.93
CA GLY A 307 -23.65 10.03 27.24
C GLY A 307 -22.48 10.53 26.41
N MET A 308 -22.34 10.06 25.17
CA MET A 308 -21.39 10.64 24.22
C MET A 308 -21.82 12.06 23.86
N THR A 309 -20.82 12.94 23.76
CA THR A 309 -20.99 14.33 23.32
C THR A 309 -21.09 14.41 21.80
N PRO A 310 -21.63 15.51 21.23
CA PRO A 310 -21.57 15.75 19.78
C PRO A 310 -20.16 15.64 19.21
N TYR A 311 -19.18 16.19 19.92
CA TYR A 311 -17.76 16.08 19.60
C TYR A 311 -17.31 14.62 19.47
N GLU A 312 -17.56 13.80 20.50
CA GLU A 312 -17.16 12.39 20.50
C GLU A 312 -17.84 11.58 19.40
N MET A 313 -19.15 11.83 19.14
CA MET A 313 -19.90 11.13 18.10
C MET A 313 -19.41 11.44 16.69
N MET A 314 -19.03 12.69 16.41
CA MET A 314 -18.59 13.12 15.09
C MET A 314 -17.14 12.70 14.78
N LEU A 315 -16.27 12.71 15.79
CA LEU A 315 -14.84 12.44 15.62
C LEU A 315 -14.44 10.98 15.92
N SER A 316 -15.36 10.15 16.40
CA SER A 316 -15.09 8.73 16.60
C SER A 316 -14.76 8.04 15.29
N GLU A 317 -13.70 7.24 15.30
CA GLU A 317 -13.27 6.40 14.17
C GLU A 317 -13.53 4.91 14.46
N SER A 318 -14.59 4.60 15.25
CA SER A 318 -15.03 3.20 15.41
C SER A 318 -15.19 2.53 14.06
N GLN A 319 -14.68 1.33 13.95
CA GLN A 319 -14.64 0.58 12.70
C GLN A 319 -16.01 0.00 12.31
N GLU A 320 -16.09 -0.64 11.16
CA GLU A 320 -17.26 -1.39 10.68
C GLU A 320 -18.55 -0.55 10.57
N ARG A 321 -18.41 0.69 10.08
CA ARG A 321 -19.54 1.63 9.91
C ARG A 321 -19.55 2.22 8.51
N MET A 322 -20.77 2.44 7.96
CA MET A 322 -20.98 3.09 6.67
C MET A 322 -22.07 4.17 6.77
N VAL A 323 -21.96 5.17 5.88
CA VAL A 323 -23.03 6.16 5.63
C VAL A 323 -23.66 5.88 4.27
N LEU A 324 -24.97 5.81 4.23
CA LEU A 324 -25.75 5.65 3.03
C LEU A 324 -26.64 6.87 2.81
N VAL A 325 -26.84 7.25 1.55
CA VAL A 325 -27.92 8.17 1.15
C VAL A 325 -28.95 7.36 0.37
N VAL A 326 -30.19 7.41 0.82
CA VAL A 326 -31.30 6.56 0.38
C VAL A 326 -32.46 7.42 -0.10
N GLU A 327 -33.14 7.03 -1.16
CA GLU A 327 -34.35 7.71 -1.63
C GLU A 327 -35.38 7.81 -0.51
N ARG A 328 -35.87 9.03 -0.31
CA ARG A 328 -36.87 9.31 0.73
C ARG A 328 -38.10 8.41 0.62
N GLY A 329 -38.44 7.76 1.75
CA GLY A 329 -39.62 6.87 1.85
C GLY A 329 -39.28 5.40 1.48
N ARG A 330 -38.03 5.10 1.16
CA ARG A 330 -37.59 3.73 0.84
C ARG A 330 -36.60 3.17 1.87
N GLU A 331 -36.47 3.82 3.03
CA GLU A 331 -35.56 3.45 4.10
C GLU A 331 -35.79 2.03 4.62
N GLN A 332 -37.07 1.58 4.61
CA GLN A 332 -37.43 0.25 5.09
C GLN A 332 -36.81 -0.87 4.23
N GLU A 333 -36.68 -0.67 2.93
CA GLU A 333 -36.03 -1.65 2.04
C GLU A 333 -34.58 -1.89 2.43
N ILE A 334 -33.88 -0.83 2.83
CA ILE A 334 -32.50 -0.90 3.32
C ILE A 334 -32.44 -1.52 4.70
N THR A 335 -33.32 -1.10 5.60
CA THR A 335 -33.37 -1.64 6.97
C THR A 335 -33.64 -3.15 6.95
N ASP A 336 -34.55 -3.64 6.12
CA ASP A 336 -34.86 -5.07 5.99
C ASP A 336 -33.63 -5.90 5.54
N ILE A 337 -32.76 -5.32 4.69
CA ILE A 337 -31.50 -5.98 4.30
C ILE A 337 -30.54 -6.08 5.48
N PHE A 338 -30.33 -4.97 6.22
CA PHE A 338 -29.42 -4.97 7.39
C PHE A 338 -29.95 -5.85 8.53
N ASP A 339 -31.26 -5.85 8.78
CA ASP A 339 -31.89 -6.71 9.80
C ASP A 339 -31.64 -8.21 9.54
N LYS A 340 -31.58 -8.63 8.26
CA LYS A 340 -31.20 -10.00 7.85
C LYS A 340 -29.81 -10.41 8.34
N TYR A 341 -28.90 -9.43 8.47
CA TYR A 341 -27.53 -9.63 8.94
C TYR A 341 -27.34 -9.25 10.42
N GLU A 342 -28.44 -8.93 11.14
CA GLU A 342 -28.43 -8.49 12.55
C GLU A 342 -27.59 -7.21 12.78
N LEU A 343 -27.57 -6.31 11.78
CA LEU A 343 -26.82 -5.04 11.81
C LEU A 343 -27.75 -3.84 12.07
N GLU A 344 -27.22 -2.81 12.74
CA GLU A 344 -27.92 -1.53 12.90
C GLU A 344 -28.09 -0.83 11.54
N ALA A 345 -29.26 -0.29 11.30
CA ALA A 345 -29.55 0.63 10.19
C ALA A 345 -30.52 1.71 10.68
N LYS A 346 -30.04 2.94 10.78
CA LYS A 346 -30.79 4.07 11.34
C LYS A 346 -30.79 5.27 10.41
N ALA A 347 -31.96 5.82 10.16
CA ALA A 347 -32.10 7.14 9.57
C ALA A 347 -31.62 8.17 10.59
N ILE A 348 -30.56 8.89 10.30
CA ILE A 348 -29.94 9.85 11.20
C ILE A 348 -30.00 11.29 10.69
N GLY A 349 -30.44 11.51 9.46
CA GLY A 349 -30.47 12.85 8.88
C GLY A 349 -31.07 12.91 7.48
N THR A 350 -30.95 14.07 6.86
CA THR A 350 -31.46 14.35 5.52
C THR A 350 -30.51 15.21 4.72
N VAL A 351 -30.56 15.04 3.39
CA VAL A 351 -29.83 15.89 2.43
C VAL A 351 -30.57 17.22 2.28
N THR A 352 -29.84 18.34 2.37
CA THR A 352 -30.35 19.72 2.28
C THR A 352 -29.78 20.45 1.05
N ASP A 353 -30.32 21.63 0.73
CA ASP A 353 -29.90 22.47 -0.40
C ASP A 353 -29.03 23.67 0.00
N ASP A 354 -28.75 23.83 1.29
CA ASP A 354 -28.08 25.00 1.84
C ASP A 354 -26.54 24.87 1.91
N LYS A 355 -25.98 23.73 1.48
CA LYS A 355 -24.55 23.43 1.51
C LYS A 355 -23.91 23.50 2.91
N MET A 356 -24.68 23.23 3.94
CA MET A 356 -24.22 23.23 5.32
C MET A 356 -24.17 21.80 5.87
N LEU A 357 -23.18 21.51 6.69
CA LEU A 357 -23.23 20.40 7.62
C LEU A 357 -23.81 20.95 8.92
N ARG A 358 -25.05 20.55 9.21
CA ARG A 358 -25.76 20.97 10.40
C ARG A 358 -26.00 19.80 11.34
N LEU A 359 -25.64 19.96 12.60
CA LEU A 359 -25.74 18.94 13.62
C LEU A 359 -26.75 19.37 14.67
N LEU A 360 -27.76 18.52 14.92
CA LEU A 360 -28.76 18.68 15.97
C LEU A 360 -28.47 17.72 17.12
N HIS A 361 -28.54 18.21 18.36
CA HIS A 361 -28.45 17.40 19.56
C HIS A 361 -29.41 17.95 20.62
N LYS A 362 -30.28 17.10 21.17
CA LYS A 362 -31.32 17.49 22.13
C LYS A 362 -32.20 18.62 21.64
N GLY A 363 -32.47 18.67 20.35
CA GLY A 363 -33.31 19.67 19.71
C GLY A 363 -32.64 21.03 19.45
N GLU A 364 -31.34 21.17 19.71
CA GLU A 364 -30.59 22.39 19.48
C GLU A 364 -29.55 22.15 18.36
N VAL A 365 -29.21 23.21 17.58
CA VAL A 365 -28.12 23.20 16.62
C VAL A 365 -26.80 23.33 17.38
N VAL A 366 -25.98 22.28 17.35
CA VAL A 366 -24.69 22.21 18.06
C VAL A 366 -23.50 22.47 17.16
N ALA A 367 -23.65 22.37 15.83
CA ALA A 367 -22.68 22.81 14.86
C ALA A 367 -23.34 23.16 13.52
N GLU A 368 -22.78 24.14 12.82
CA GLU A 368 -23.24 24.54 11.49
C GLU A 368 -22.02 25.07 10.70
N ILE A 369 -21.57 24.30 9.70
CA ILE A 369 -20.30 24.53 8.97
C ILE A 369 -20.59 24.39 7.47
N PRO A 370 -20.08 25.29 6.60
CA PRO A 370 -20.12 25.09 5.15
C PRO A 370 -19.36 23.80 4.76
N VAL A 371 -19.99 22.89 4.01
CA VAL A 371 -19.39 21.60 3.68
C VAL A 371 -18.13 21.73 2.83
N ASP A 372 -18.11 22.70 1.89
CA ASP A 372 -16.94 22.93 1.02
C ASP A 372 -15.72 23.39 1.82
N ALA A 373 -15.91 24.12 2.92
CA ALA A 373 -14.84 24.52 3.83
C ALA A 373 -14.13 23.34 4.50
N LEU A 374 -14.83 22.22 4.68
CA LEU A 374 -14.26 21.00 5.26
C LEU A 374 -13.55 20.12 4.22
N ALA A 375 -13.97 20.15 2.96
CA ALA A 375 -13.47 19.26 1.91
C ALA A 375 -12.62 20.02 0.87
N GLU A 376 -13.24 20.74 -0.06
CA GLU A 376 -12.55 21.33 -1.23
C GLU A 376 -11.73 22.59 -0.89
N GLU A 377 -12.16 23.37 0.10
CA GLU A 377 -11.55 24.66 0.49
C GLU A 377 -10.57 24.52 1.66
N ALA A 378 -10.18 23.30 2.03
CA ALA A 378 -9.12 23.06 3.01
C ALA A 378 -7.82 23.76 2.55
N PRO A 379 -7.00 24.32 3.47
CA PRO A 379 -5.78 25.02 3.11
C PRO A 379 -4.82 24.14 2.31
N VAL A 380 -4.12 24.72 1.34
CA VAL A 380 -3.09 24.04 0.55
C VAL A 380 -1.79 24.82 0.67
N TYR A 381 -0.73 24.16 1.10
CA TYR A 381 0.55 24.77 1.33
C TYR A 381 1.57 24.43 0.24
N HIS A 382 2.39 25.40 -0.10
CA HIS A 382 3.61 25.21 -0.90
C HIS A 382 4.80 25.26 0.05
N LYS A 383 5.28 24.10 0.45
CA LYS A 383 6.40 24.01 1.39
C LYS A 383 7.73 24.33 0.72
N PRO A 384 8.70 24.91 1.45
CA PRO A 384 10.05 25.07 0.94
C PRO A 384 10.69 23.71 0.68
N SER A 385 11.45 23.62 -0.41
CA SER A 385 12.15 22.41 -0.84
C SER A 385 13.63 22.70 -0.95
N ALA A 386 14.48 21.85 -0.41
CA ALA A 386 15.93 21.99 -0.45
C ALA A 386 16.62 20.64 -0.56
N GLU A 387 17.57 20.54 -1.49
CA GLU A 387 18.37 19.34 -1.70
C GLU A 387 19.22 19.02 -0.45
N PRO A 388 19.16 17.77 0.08
CA PRO A 388 19.95 17.38 1.23
C PRO A 388 21.46 17.42 0.96
N ALA A 389 22.24 17.79 1.97
CA ALA A 389 23.69 17.92 1.82
C ALA A 389 24.36 16.60 1.42
N TYR A 390 23.87 15.46 1.96
CA TYR A 390 24.40 14.13 1.65
C TYR A 390 24.23 13.75 0.18
N TYR A 391 23.18 14.23 -0.49
CA TYR A 391 22.89 13.88 -1.88
C TYR A 391 24.05 14.24 -2.81
N LYS A 392 24.58 15.47 -2.72
CA LYS A 392 25.75 15.91 -3.53
C LYS A 392 26.99 15.06 -3.27
N GLU A 393 27.22 14.72 -2.00
CA GLU A 393 28.34 13.85 -1.62
C GLU A 393 28.19 12.48 -2.27
N PHE A 394 27.02 11.86 -2.17
CA PHE A 394 26.77 10.55 -2.73
C PHE A 394 26.85 10.53 -4.26
N GLN A 395 26.31 11.56 -4.93
CA GLN A 395 26.37 11.66 -6.38
C GLN A 395 27.80 11.88 -6.92
N ALA A 396 28.73 12.36 -6.10
CA ALA A 396 30.12 12.51 -6.46
C ALA A 396 30.98 11.24 -6.25
N MET A 397 30.46 10.21 -5.56
CA MET A 397 31.18 8.98 -5.31
C MET A 397 31.29 8.12 -6.57
N GLU A 398 32.45 7.45 -6.74
CA GLU A 398 32.61 6.43 -7.75
C GLU A 398 31.93 5.14 -7.28
N GLN A 399 31.31 4.42 -8.21
CA GLN A 399 30.72 3.10 -7.97
C GLN A 399 31.84 2.07 -7.89
N THR A 400 31.98 1.41 -6.75
CA THR A 400 32.95 0.33 -6.55
C THR A 400 32.26 -0.88 -5.96
N ALA A 401 32.65 -2.08 -6.40
CA ALA A 401 32.17 -3.30 -5.81
C ALA A 401 32.63 -3.39 -4.33
N PRO A 402 31.75 -3.82 -3.41
CA PRO A 402 32.14 -4.12 -2.04
C PRO A 402 33.20 -5.23 -1.98
N GLU A 403 34.09 -5.16 -1.01
CA GLU A 403 35.04 -6.24 -0.77
C GLU A 403 34.31 -7.48 -0.26
N THR A 404 34.49 -8.60 -0.94
CA THR A 404 33.91 -9.89 -0.57
C THR A 404 35.00 -10.91 -0.29
N GLY A 405 34.70 -11.87 0.57
CA GLY A 405 35.53 -13.06 0.77
C GLY A 405 35.20 -14.17 -0.26
N ASP A 406 34.88 -15.35 0.27
CA ASP A 406 34.39 -16.46 -0.54
C ASP A 406 33.00 -16.12 -1.13
N LEU A 407 32.83 -16.30 -2.45
CA LEU A 407 31.62 -15.89 -3.15
C LEU A 407 30.41 -16.78 -2.80
N LYS A 408 30.63 -18.07 -2.46
CA LYS A 408 29.57 -18.95 -1.96
C LYS A 408 29.07 -18.47 -0.60
N GLU A 409 29.99 -18.17 0.31
CA GLU A 409 29.61 -17.67 1.66
C GLU A 409 28.94 -16.30 1.57
N THR A 410 29.32 -15.47 0.61
CA THR A 410 28.66 -14.18 0.32
C THR A 410 27.21 -14.40 -0.13
N LEU A 411 26.98 -15.33 -1.07
CA LEU A 411 25.64 -15.69 -1.54
C LEU A 411 24.76 -16.22 -0.38
N ILE A 412 25.30 -17.13 0.43
CA ILE A 412 24.59 -17.66 1.61
C ILE A 412 24.24 -16.54 2.60
N SER A 413 25.17 -15.61 2.82
CA SER A 413 24.96 -14.47 3.72
C SER A 413 23.89 -13.50 3.20
N LEU A 414 23.82 -13.27 1.89
CA LEU A 414 22.76 -12.49 1.25
C LEU A 414 21.40 -13.19 1.38
N LEU A 415 21.31 -14.48 1.08
CA LEU A 415 20.08 -15.27 1.22
C LEU A 415 19.54 -15.29 2.65
N LYS A 416 20.40 -15.09 3.66
CA LYS A 416 20.03 -14.96 5.07
C LYS A 416 19.60 -13.54 5.50
N GLN A 417 19.81 -12.51 4.65
CA GLN A 417 19.32 -11.18 5.00
C GLN A 417 17.79 -11.18 5.06
N PRO A 418 17.17 -10.67 6.14
CA PRO A 418 15.70 -10.72 6.31
C PRO A 418 14.92 -10.13 5.14
N THR A 419 15.45 -9.12 4.46
CA THR A 419 14.85 -8.53 3.25
C THR A 419 14.79 -9.52 2.09
N ILE A 420 15.85 -10.31 1.87
CA ILE A 420 15.91 -11.35 0.80
C ILE A 420 15.26 -12.66 1.25
N ALA A 421 15.46 -13.06 2.51
CA ALA A 421 15.01 -14.33 3.03
C ALA A 421 13.52 -14.61 2.83
N SER A 422 13.17 -15.90 2.81
CA SER A 422 11.79 -16.36 2.67
C SER A 422 10.85 -15.70 3.69
N LYS A 423 9.71 -15.23 3.19
CA LYS A 423 8.62 -14.70 4.03
C LYS A 423 7.60 -15.79 4.41
N GLU A 424 7.97 -17.08 4.26
CA GLU A 424 7.10 -18.24 4.54
C GLU A 424 6.51 -18.18 5.95
N TRP A 425 7.31 -17.80 6.96
CA TRP A 425 6.83 -17.62 8.32
C TRP A 425 5.65 -16.63 8.41
N VAL A 426 5.60 -15.64 7.54
CA VAL A 426 4.52 -14.64 7.48
C VAL A 426 3.31 -15.22 6.76
N TYR A 427 3.48 -15.66 5.50
CA TYR A 427 2.32 -16.04 4.69
C TYR A 427 1.73 -17.40 5.10
N ASP A 428 2.42 -18.22 5.90
CA ASP A 428 1.84 -19.40 6.54
C ASP A 428 0.77 -19.05 7.59
N GLN A 429 0.75 -17.83 8.08
CA GLN A 429 -0.29 -17.32 8.99
C GLN A 429 -1.51 -16.79 8.24
N TYR A 430 -1.40 -16.57 6.94
CA TYR A 430 -2.46 -16.04 6.09
C TYR A 430 -3.21 -17.18 5.38
N ASP A 431 -4.54 -17.10 5.36
CA ASP A 431 -5.32 -17.96 4.46
C ASP A 431 -5.30 -17.39 3.05
N TYR A 432 -4.23 -17.68 2.30
CA TYR A 432 -4.08 -17.24 0.92
C TYR A 432 -4.88 -18.11 -0.09
N MET A 433 -5.53 -19.18 0.37
CA MET A 433 -6.29 -20.12 -0.47
C MET A 433 -7.80 -20.01 -0.28
N VAL A 434 -8.31 -19.26 0.68
CA VAL A 434 -9.75 -19.09 0.85
C VAL A 434 -10.40 -18.62 -0.46
N ARG A 435 -11.58 -19.13 -0.78
CA ARG A 435 -12.29 -19.00 -2.06
C ARG A 435 -11.62 -19.72 -3.24
N THR A 436 -10.47 -20.34 -3.07
CA THR A 436 -9.80 -21.25 -4.03
C THR A 436 -9.52 -20.65 -5.42
N ASN A 437 -9.26 -19.35 -5.51
CA ASN A 437 -8.93 -18.65 -6.76
C ASN A 437 -7.44 -18.38 -6.95
N THR A 438 -6.63 -18.55 -5.90
CA THR A 438 -5.18 -18.34 -5.96
C THR A 438 -4.52 -19.43 -6.79
N VAL A 439 -3.84 -19.03 -7.87
CA VAL A 439 -3.11 -19.93 -8.78
C VAL A 439 -1.63 -19.91 -8.49
N VAL A 440 -1.09 -18.72 -8.22
CA VAL A 440 0.30 -18.53 -7.77
C VAL A 440 0.25 -18.03 -6.34
N ALA A 441 0.72 -18.85 -5.42
CA ALA A 441 0.79 -18.55 -3.99
C ALA A 441 1.87 -17.50 -3.68
N PRO A 442 1.88 -16.90 -2.46
CA PRO A 442 2.95 -16.01 -2.04
C PRO A 442 4.35 -16.63 -2.22
N GLY A 443 5.33 -15.79 -2.54
CA GLY A 443 6.72 -16.21 -2.78
C GLY A 443 7.13 -16.28 -4.25
N SER A 444 6.38 -15.66 -5.15
CA SER A 444 6.75 -15.41 -6.55
C SER A 444 6.71 -13.91 -6.85
N ASP A 445 7.12 -13.49 -8.05
CA ASP A 445 7.20 -12.07 -8.46
C ASP A 445 5.88 -11.32 -8.26
N ALA A 446 4.75 -11.97 -8.59
CA ALA A 446 3.42 -11.46 -8.27
C ALA A 446 2.48 -12.59 -7.86
N ALA A 447 1.50 -12.27 -7.03
CA ALA A 447 0.38 -13.16 -6.76
C ALA A 447 -0.53 -13.24 -7.98
N VAL A 448 -1.08 -14.41 -8.28
CA VAL A 448 -1.99 -14.59 -9.41
C VAL A 448 -3.28 -15.26 -8.97
N LEU A 449 -4.41 -14.59 -9.23
CA LEU A 449 -5.76 -15.11 -9.00
C LEU A 449 -6.48 -15.31 -10.31
N ARG A 450 -7.05 -16.52 -10.51
CA ARG A 450 -7.94 -16.78 -11.63
C ARG A 450 -9.28 -16.08 -11.44
N MET A 451 -9.87 -15.64 -12.52
CA MET A 451 -11.24 -15.15 -12.55
C MET A 451 -12.16 -16.29 -13.00
N ARG A 452 -13.07 -16.71 -12.12
CA ARG A 452 -13.99 -17.80 -12.42
C ARG A 452 -14.87 -17.47 -13.62
N ASP A 453 -15.26 -18.50 -14.34
CA ASP A 453 -16.13 -18.43 -15.53
C ASP A 453 -15.52 -17.65 -16.70
N THR A 454 -14.20 -17.37 -16.63
CA THR A 454 -13.39 -16.75 -17.69
C THR A 454 -12.07 -17.51 -17.85
N ASN A 455 -11.32 -17.19 -18.90
CA ASN A 455 -9.92 -17.63 -19.04
C ASN A 455 -8.93 -16.60 -18.49
N LYS A 456 -9.40 -15.51 -17.87
CA LYS A 456 -8.57 -14.42 -17.35
C LYS A 456 -8.04 -14.73 -15.96
N ALA A 457 -6.93 -14.06 -15.62
CA ALA A 457 -6.40 -13.97 -14.26
C ALA A 457 -5.91 -12.55 -13.98
N LEU A 458 -5.74 -12.24 -12.71
CA LEU A 458 -5.14 -10.98 -12.25
C LEU A 458 -3.80 -11.28 -11.58
N ALA A 459 -2.77 -10.57 -11.99
CA ALA A 459 -1.49 -10.51 -11.30
C ALA A 459 -1.43 -9.26 -10.44
N MET A 460 -0.87 -9.34 -9.23
CA MET A 460 -0.84 -8.22 -8.30
C MET A 460 0.40 -8.25 -7.41
N THR A 461 0.97 -7.08 -7.17
CA THR A 461 2.19 -6.91 -6.36
C THR A 461 2.21 -5.60 -5.61
N THR A 462 3.06 -5.51 -4.59
CA THR A 462 3.46 -4.25 -3.92
C THR A 462 4.98 -4.18 -3.90
N ASP A 463 5.56 -3.04 -4.31
CA ASP A 463 7.01 -2.90 -4.47
C ASP A 463 7.51 -1.52 -4.08
N CYS A 464 8.65 -1.46 -3.39
CA CYS A 464 9.44 -0.24 -3.18
C CYS A 464 10.80 -0.57 -2.57
N ASN A 465 11.90 -0.13 -3.16
CA ASN A 465 13.21 -0.16 -2.50
C ASN A 465 13.57 1.24 -1.97
N SER A 466 13.30 1.46 -0.70
CA SER A 466 13.49 2.75 -0.03
C SER A 466 14.95 3.23 0.04
N ARG A 467 15.92 2.32 -0.02
CA ARG A 467 17.34 2.68 -0.02
C ARG A 467 17.73 3.40 -1.30
N TYR A 468 17.20 2.96 -2.45
CA TYR A 468 17.41 3.68 -3.72
C TYR A 468 16.79 5.07 -3.68
N LEU A 469 15.59 5.21 -3.09
CA LEU A 469 14.94 6.51 -2.92
C LEU A 469 15.71 7.43 -1.97
N TYR A 470 16.32 6.89 -0.93
CA TYR A 470 17.17 7.68 -0.04
C TYR A 470 18.41 8.23 -0.76
N LEU A 471 19.04 7.42 -1.61
CA LEU A 471 20.21 7.81 -2.39
C LEU A 471 19.86 8.78 -3.54
N ASP A 472 18.75 8.54 -4.23
CA ASP A 472 18.23 9.37 -5.32
C ASP A 472 16.71 9.19 -5.43
N PRO A 473 15.91 10.11 -4.87
CA PRO A 473 14.45 9.96 -4.83
C PRO A 473 13.81 9.91 -6.22
N GLU A 474 14.35 10.63 -7.21
CA GLU A 474 13.80 10.65 -8.57
C GLU A 474 14.04 9.31 -9.27
N THR A 475 15.27 8.84 -9.27
CA THR A 475 15.62 7.52 -9.83
C THR A 475 14.96 6.39 -9.05
N GLY A 476 14.98 6.44 -7.73
CA GLY A 476 14.33 5.43 -6.88
C GLY A 476 12.82 5.35 -7.07
N GLY A 477 12.16 6.49 -7.30
CA GLY A 477 10.74 6.55 -7.66
C GLY A 477 10.43 5.91 -9.01
N MET A 478 11.28 6.12 -10.00
CA MET A 478 11.19 5.42 -11.30
C MET A 478 11.35 3.90 -11.12
N ILE A 479 12.35 3.47 -10.32
CA ILE A 479 12.64 2.05 -10.07
C ILE A 479 11.44 1.37 -9.41
N ALA A 480 10.81 1.98 -8.41
CA ALA A 480 9.67 1.39 -7.71
C ALA A 480 8.52 1.03 -8.67
N VAL A 481 8.17 1.93 -9.59
CA VAL A 481 7.15 1.67 -10.61
C VAL A 481 7.60 0.63 -11.62
N ALA A 482 8.87 0.69 -12.07
CA ALA A 482 9.43 -0.22 -13.06
C ALA A 482 9.51 -1.65 -12.53
N GLU A 483 9.89 -1.83 -11.25
CA GLU A 483 9.99 -3.13 -10.59
C GLU A 483 8.61 -3.78 -10.43
N ALA A 484 7.62 -3.03 -9.95
CA ALA A 484 6.25 -3.50 -9.88
C ALA A 484 5.76 -3.99 -11.27
N ALA A 485 6.03 -3.22 -12.33
CA ALA A 485 5.68 -3.61 -13.68
C ALA A 485 6.46 -4.87 -14.16
N ARG A 486 7.76 -5.02 -13.82
CA ARG A 486 8.55 -6.24 -14.13
C ARG A 486 7.91 -7.46 -13.47
N ASN A 487 7.54 -7.38 -12.19
CA ASN A 487 6.91 -8.46 -11.44
C ASN A 487 5.60 -8.92 -12.07
N ILE A 488 4.76 -7.97 -12.50
CA ILE A 488 3.52 -8.29 -13.25
C ILE A 488 3.86 -8.99 -14.57
N VAL A 489 4.83 -8.48 -15.33
CA VAL A 489 5.21 -9.03 -16.64
C VAL A 489 5.82 -10.43 -16.49
N CYS A 490 6.70 -10.68 -15.52
CA CYS A 490 7.26 -12.00 -15.23
C CYS A 490 6.19 -13.04 -14.89
N SER A 491 5.07 -12.59 -14.31
CA SER A 491 3.91 -13.44 -14.01
C SER A 491 2.98 -13.69 -15.22
N GLY A 492 3.27 -13.10 -16.38
CA GLY A 492 2.48 -13.20 -17.62
C GLY A 492 1.39 -12.14 -17.76
N GLY A 493 1.36 -11.15 -16.86
CA GLY A 493 0.39 -10.07 -16.86
C GLY A 493 0.80 -8.86 -17.71
N LYS A 494 -0.20 -8.05 -18.08
CA LYS A 494 -0.03 -6.70 -18.61
C LYS A 494 -0.35 -5.72 -17.49
N PRO A 495 0.59 -4.87 -17.05
CA PRO A 495 0.32 -3.81 -16.10
C PRO A 495 -0.87 -2.93 -16.54
N LEU A 496 -1.77 -2.59 -15.64
CA LEU A 496 -2.97 -1.80 -15.93
C LEU A 496 -2.91 -0.41 -15.29
N ALA A 497 -2.65 -0.35 -14.00
CA ALA A 497 -2.65 0.89 -13.24
C ALA A 497 -1.93 0.71 -11.89
N VAL A 498 -1.64 1.85 -11.26
CA VAL A 498 -0.96 1.97 -9.97
C VAL A 498 -1.91 2.54 -8.92
N THR A 499 -1.80 2.03 -7.71
CA THR A 499 -2.18 2.71 -6.48
C THR A 499 -0.92 2.92 -5.64
N ASP A 500 -0.73 4.07 -5.03
CA ASP A 500 0.48 4.37 -4.28
C ASP A 500 0.21 4.68 -2.80
N CYS A 501 1.20 4.42 -1.96
CA CYS A 501 1.18 4.85 -0.57
C CYS A 501 2.49 5.58 -0.25
N LEU A 502 2.41 6.91 -0.13
CA LEU A 502 3.56 7.78 0.01
C LEU A 502 3.93 7.92 1.48
N ASN A 503 4.93 7.17 1.95
CA ASN A 503 5.40 7.23 3.33
C ASN A 503 6.69 8.04 3.41
N PHE A 504 6.65 9.20 4.09
CA PHE A 504 7.77 10.11 4.25
C PHE A 504 7.82 10.68 5.68
N GLY A 505 8.93 11.32 6.02
CA GLY A 505 9.10 12.04 7.28
C GLY A 505 8.28 13.33 7.34
N ASN A 506 8.72 14.27 8.20
CA ASN A 506 8.05 15.53 8.44
C ASN A 506 8.18 16.50 7.24
N PRO A 507 7.07 16.87 6.56
CA PRO A 507 7.08 17.75 5.38
C PRO A 507 7.45 19.20 5.69
N GLU A 508 7.51 19.59 6.96
CA GLU A 508 7.98 20.93 7.37
C GLU A 508 9.50 21.07 7.19
N LYS A 509 10.24 19.93 7.10
CA LYS A 509 11.67 19.92 6.81
C LYS A 509 11.89 20.04 5.31
N PRO A 510 12.58 21.09 4.81
CA PRO A 510 12.74 21.32 3.36
C PRO A 510 13.41 20.13 2.63
N GLU A 511 14.30 19.41 3.30
CA GLU A 511 14.99 18.24 2.74
C GLU A 511 14.05 17.05 2.57
N ILE A 512 13.10 16.84 3.49
CA ILE A 512 12.06 15.82 3.38
C ILE A 512 11.08 16.17 2.26
N PHE A 513 10.68 17.45 2.18
CA PHE A 513 9.78 17.89 1.12
C PHE A 513 10.41 17.75 -0.28
N TRP A 514 11.73 18.00 -0.39
CA TRP A 514 12.49 17.73 -1.61
C TRP A 514 12.45 16.23 -2.00
N GLN A 515 12.58 15.32 -1.03
CA GLN A 515 12.45 13.88 -1.29
C GLN A 515 11.06 13.53 -1.84
N ILE A 516 9.99 14.12 -1.26
CA ILE A 516 8.61 13.92 -1.71
C ILE A 516 8.44 14.38 -3.15
N GLU A 517 8.90 15.60 -3.47
CA GLU A 517 8.79 16.18 -4.81
C GLU A 517 9.53 15.34 -5.85
N LYS A 518 10.77 14.95 -5.55
CA LYS A 518 11.62 14.20 -6.47
C LYS A 518 11.14 12.77 -6.68
N ALA A 519 10.70 12.10 -5.63
CA ALA A 519 10.09 10.78 -5.76
C ALA A 519 8.85 10.81 -6.66
N ALA A 520 7.97 11.81 -6.46
CA ALA A 520 6.79 11.98 -7.29
C ALA A 520 7.13 12.31 -8.76
N ASP A 521 8.18 13.08 -9.01
CA ASP A 521 8.67 13.35 -10.38
C ASP A 521 9.06 12.03 -11.08
N GLY A 522 9.89 11.21 -10.42
CA GLY A 522 10.33 9.92 -10.96
C GLY A 522 9.17 8.93 -11.16
N MET A 523 8.32 8.77 -10.17
CA MET A 523 7.13 7.91 -10.26
C MET A 523 6.21 8.34 -11.42
N SER A 524 5.96 9.65 -11.54
CA SER A 524 5.10 10.20 -12.59
C SER A 524 5.64 9.90 -13.98
N GLU A 525 6.94 10.03 -14.17
CA GLU A 525 7.59 9.76 -15.46
C GLU A 525 7.51 8.26 -15.81
N ALA A 526 7.82 7.39 -14.84
CA ALA A 526 7.71 5.95 -15.04
C ALA A 526 6.27 5.53 -15.35
N CYS A 527 5.27 6.06 -14.65
CA CYS A 527 3.86 5.79 -14.91
C CYS A 527 3.43 6.20 -16.32
N ARG A 528 3.98 7.34 -16.85
CA ARG A 528 3.71 7.76 -18.22
C ARG A 528 4.33 6.83 -19.25
N VAL A 529 5.62 6.51 -19.09
CA VAL A 529 6.36 5.68 -20.05
C VAL A 529 5.82 4.24 -20.08
N LEU A 530 5.49 3.70 -18.90
CA LEU A 530 4.96 2.33 -18.76
C LEU A 530 3.43 2.26 -18.92
N ASN A 531 2.76 3.39 -19.24
CA ASN A 531 1.32 3.47 -19.42
C ASN A 531 0.52 2.84 -18.26
N SER A 532 0.93 3.15 -17.04
CA SER A 532 0.32 2.66 -15.80
C SER A 532 -0.12 3.85 -14.94
N PRO A 533 -1.29 4.46 -15.21
CA PRO A 533 -1.75 5.64 -14.48
C PRO A 533 -2.01 5.35 -13.00
N VAL A 534 -1.89 6.38 -12.17
CA VAL A 534 -2.20 6.34 -10.73
C VAL A 534 -3.71 6.56 -10.56
N ILE A 535 -4.42 5.56 -10.08
CA ILE A 535 -5.88 5.60 -9.95
C ILE A 535 -6.36 5.91 -8.53
N GLY A 536 -5.46 5.95 -7.56
CA GLY A 536 -5.74 6.22 -6.17
C GLY A 536 -4.52 5.97 -5.31
N GLY A 537 -4.64 6.20 -4.05
CA GLY A 537 -3.56 5.98 -3.09
C GLY A 537 -3.79 6.71 -1.78
N ASN A 538 -2.72 6.81 -0.99
CA ASN A 538 -2.71 7.45 0.32
C ASN A 538 -1.37 8.16 0.54
N VAL A 539 -1.37 9.18 1.39
CA VAL A 539 -0.15 9.86 1.85
C VAL A 539 -0.04 9.74 3.36
N SER A 540 1.09 9.25 3.83
CA SER A 540 1.46 9.16 5.24
C SER A 540 2.73 9.98 5.46
N LEU A 541 2.62 11.09 6.15
CA LEU A 541 3.74 11.96 6.51
C LEU A 541 4.02 11.88 8.01
N TYR A 542 5.06 12.57 8.46
CA TYR A 542 5.51 12.57 9.86
C TYR A 542 5.97 11.18 10.37
N ASN A 543 6.38 10.28 9.45
CA ASN A 543 6.96 9.00 9.86
C ASN A 543 8.38 9.22 10.40
N GLU A 544 8.45 9.72 11.61
CA GLU A 544 9.67 10.02 12.33
C GLU A 544 9.57 9.54 13.78
N THR A 545 10.68 9.11 14.34
CA THR A 545 10.79 8.77 15.76
C THR A 545 11.91 9.58 16.39
N ASN A 546 11.57 10.40 17.39
CA ASN A 546 12.51 11.30 18.06
C ASN A 546 13.33 12.15 17.07
N GLY A 547 12.68 12.68 16.03
CA GLY A 547 13.27 13.55 15.01
C GLY A 547 14.08 12.85 13.92
N THR A 548 14.13 11.51 13.90
CA THR A 548 14.76 10.71 12.84
C THR A 548 13.70 10.16 11.90
N ALA A 549 13.77 10.57 10.63
CA ALA A 549 12.85 10.14 9.61
C ALA A 549 13.16 8.72 9.10
N VAL A 550 12.10 7.98 8.74
CA VAL A 550 12.24 6.77 7.94
C VAL A 550 12.83 7.11 6.56
N TYR A 551 13.39 6.12 5.87
CA TYR A 551 13.73 6.33 4.46
C TYR A 551 12.48 6.63 3.63
N PRO A 552 12.61 7.45 2.55
CA PRO A 552 11.50 7.69 1.63
C PRO A 552 10.93 6.38 1.10
N THR A 553 9.66 6.11 1.36
CA THR A 553 9.04 4.82 1.03
C THR A 553 7.70 5.01 0.32
N PRO A 554 7.69 5.50 -0.92
CA PRO A 554 6.50 5.53 -1.75
C PRO A 554 6.22 4.14 -2.31
N VAL A 555 5.37 3.37 -1.63
CA VAL A 555 4.99 2.01 -2.03
C VAL A 555 4.11 2.04 -3.26
N ILE A 556 4.41 1.21 -4.23
CA ILE A 556 3.62 1.00 -5.45
C ILE A 556 2.81 -0.28 -5.29
N GLY A 557 1.48 -0.17 -5.32
CA GLY A 557 0.59 -1.31 -5.55
C GLY A 557 0.22 -1.36 -7.03
N MET A 558 0.39 -2.50 -7.68
CA MET A 558 0.10 -2.66 -9.09
C MET A 558 -0.74 -3.90 -9.35
N VAL A 559 -1.72 -3.75 -10.24
CA VAL A 559 -2.53 -4.85 -10.75
C VAL A 559 -2.35 -4.94 -12.25
N GLY A 560 -2.21 -6.17 -12.76
CA GLY A 560 -2.11 -6.49 -14.16
C GLY A 560 -3.12 -7.55 -14.59
N LEU A 561 -3.49 -7.53 -15.86
CA LEU A 561 -4.40 -8.49 -16.47
C LEU A 561 -3.60 -9.58 -17.20
N ILE A 562 -3.89 -10.83 -16.89
CA ILE A 562 -3.51 -12.01 -17.67
C ILE A 562 -4.71 -12.40 -18.52
N GLU A 563 -4.63 -12.19 -19.82
CA GLU A 563 -5.75 -12.37 -20.76
C GLU A 563 -6.18 -13.85 -20.91
N ASP A 564 -5.23 -14.76 -20.70
CA ASP A 564 -5.49 -16.20 -20.74
C ASP A 564 -4.58 -16.89 -19.72
N THR A 565 -5.17 -17.75 -18.88
CA THR A 565 -4.45 -18.48 -17.81
C THR A 565 -3.27 -19.33 -18.31
N LYS A 566 -3.22 -19.65 -19.60
CA LYS A 566 -2.05 -20.33 -20.22
C LYS A 566 -0.78 -19.49 -20.22
N TYR A 567 -0.87 -18.16 -20.05
CA TYR A 567 0.25 -17.25 -19.95
C TYR A 567 0.82 -17.09 -18.55
N ILE A 568 0.18 -17.67 -17.55
CA ILE A 568 0.68 -17.66 -16.17
C ILE A 568 2.07 -18.26 -16.13
N THR A 569 3.03 -17.47 -15.67
CA THR A 569 4.45 -17.83 -15.61
C THR A 569 4.95 -17.63 -14.18
N THR A 570 5.90 -18.41 -13.74
CA THR A 570 6.49 -18.31 -12.38
C THR A 570 8.00 -18.36 -12.44
N GLN A 571 8.65 -17.93 -11.37
CA GLN A 571 10.11 -17.82 -11.29
C GLN A 571 10.84 -19.16 -11.27
N SER A 572 10.27 -20.21 -10.66
CA SER A 572 10.96 -21.49 -10.46
C SER A 572 11.27 -22.20 -11.79
N PHE A 573 12.43 -22.78 -11.92
CA PHE A 573 12.82 -23.63 -13.06
C PHE A 573 11.87 -24.82 -13.22
N LYS A 574 11.66 -25.27 -14.47
CA LYS A 574 10.64 -26.29 -14.77
C LYS A 574 11.21 -27.65 -15.11
N ALA A 575 12.30 -27.71 -15.87
CA ALA A 575 12.85 -28.98 -16.34
C ALA A 575 14.38 -28.94 -16.52
N ALA A 576 15.05 -30.03 -16.18
CA ALA A 576 16.44 -30.21 -16.51
C ALA A 576 16.65 -30.18 -18.05
N GLY A 577 17.64 -29.45 -18.49
CA GLY A 577 17.91 -29.22 -19.91
C GLY A 577 17.37 -27.91 -20.47
N ASP A 578 16.44 -27.23 -19.78
CA ASP A 578 16.02 -25.89 -20.14
C ASP A 578 17.22 -24.94 -20.17
N LEU A 579 17.27 -24.05 -21.16
CA LEU A 579 18.34 -23.05 -21.33
C LEU A 579 18.03 -21.83 -20.47
N ILE A 580 19.05 -21.29 -19.79
CA ILE A 580 18.93 -20.12 -18.91
C ILE A 580 19.51 -18.89 -19.62
N TYR A 581 18.70 -17.82 -19.68
CA TYR A 581 19.06 -16.56 -20.31
C TYR A 581 18.97 -15.41 -19.31
N VAL A 582 19.79 -14.38 -19.55
CA VAL A 582 19.61 -13.05 -18.95
C VAL A 582 19.29 -12.05 -20.05
N LEU A 583 18.19 -11.34 -19.88
CA LEU A 583 17.87 -10.15 -20.66
C LEU A 583 18.28 -8.94 -19.86
N GLY A 584 19.19 -8.14 -20.39
CA GLY A 584 19.74 -6.95 -19.75
C GLY A 584 21.23 -7.07 -19.46
N GLU A 585 21.87 -5.91 -19.32
CA GLU A 585 23.32 -5.79 -19.06
C GLU A 585 23.56 -5.61 -17.56
N THR A 586 24.64 -6.18 -17.06
CA THR A 586 25.12 -5.96 -15.68
C THR A 586 26.15 -4.83 -15.66
N LYS A 587 25.96 -3.89 -14.76
CA LYS A 587 26.88 -2.79 -14.48
C LYS A 587 27.45 -2.94 -13.06
N ASN A 588 28.45 -2.12 -12.72
CA ASN A 588 29.03 -2.11 -11.37
C ASN A 588 28.21 -1.15 -10.48
N GLU A 589 27.03 -1.58 -10.02
CA GLU A 589 26.06 -0.77 -9.29
C GLU A 589 25.69 -1.42 -7.95
N PHE A 590 26.17 -0.81 -6.87
CA PHE A 590 26.02 -1.32 -5.51
C PHE A 590 25.45 -0.31 -4.50
N GLY A 591 25.22 0.94 -4.91
CA GLY A 591 24.65 1.94 -4.03
C GLY A 591 23.25 1.53 -3.56
N GLY A 592 23.07 1.40 -2.25
CA GLY A 592 21.82 0.95 -1.64
C GLY A 592 21.57 -0.56 -1.71
N SER A 593 22.49 -1.35 -2.26
CA SER A 593 22.34 -2.80 -2.38
C SER A 593 22.41 -3.53 -1.03
N GLU A 594 21.82 -4.73 -1.00
CA GLU A 594 21.94 -5.62 0.16
C GLU A 594 23.40 -5.99 0.45
N LEU A 595 24.21 -6.19 -0.59
CA LEU A 595 25.63 -6.47 -0.40
C LEU A 595 26.36 -5.29 0.23
N GLN A 596 26.06 -4.06 -0.18
CA GLN A 596 26.66 -2.87 0.42
C GLN A 596 26.28 -2.74 1.90
N LYS A 597 24.99 -2.92 2.22
CA LYS A 597 24.50 -2.91 3.61
C LYS A 597 25.16 -4.01 4.43
N LEU A 598 25.24 -5.24 3.91
CA LEU A 598 25.86 -6.38 4.58
C LEU A 598 27.34 -6.14 4.88
N THR A 599 28.07 -5.55 3.93
CA THR A 599 29.53 -5.36 4.04
C THR A 599 29.89 -4.18 4.94
N TYR A 600 29.16 -3.08 4.85
CA TYR A 600 29.54 -1.82 5.52
C TYR A 600 28.61 -1.39 6.66
N GLY A 601 27.48 -2.09 6.86
CA GLY A 601 26.47 -1.72 7.85
C GLY A 601 25.73 -0.40 7.55
N ARG A 602 25.90 0.14 6.34
CA ARG A 602 25.29 1.38 5.87
C ARG A 602 25.20 1.42 4.36
N ILE A 603 24.37 2.32 3.83
CA ILE A 603 24.27 2.59 2.40
C ILE A 603 24.88 3.95 2.05
N PHE A 604 25.39 4.09 0.84
CA PHE A 604 25.98 5.32 0.30
C PHE A 604 26.17 5.22 -1.22
N GLY A 605 26.53 6.33 -1.84
CA GLY A 605 26.81 6.40 -3.27
C GLY A 605 25.55 6.63 -4.10
N LYS A 606 25.62 6.26 -5.38
CA LYS A 606 24.52 6.46 -6.33
C LYS A 606 23.58 5.27 -6.33
N ALA A 607 22.28 5.53 -6.44
CA ALA A 607 21.31 4.49 -6.77
C ALA A 607 21.65 3.86 -8.15
N PRO A 608 21.18 2.62 -8.42
CA PRO A 608 21.30 2.05 -9.75
C PRO A 608 20.64 2.95 -10.80
N GLU A 609 21.23 3.01 -11.99
CA GLU A 609 20.67 3.76 -13.12
C GLU A 609 19.44 3.05 -13.71
N LEU A 610 18.47 3.82 -14.18
CA LEU A 610 17.32 3.32 -14.90
C LEU A 610 17.08 4.16 -16.15
N ASP A 611 17.05 3.50 -17.32
CA ASP A 611 16.54 4.07 -18.57
C ASP A 611 15.15 3.49 -18.84
N LEU A 612 14.14 4.33 -18.71
CA LEU A 612 12.73 3.91 -18.85
C LEU A 612 12.38 3.41 -20.25
N ALA A 613 13.05 3.90 -21.29
CA ALA A 613 12.83 3.41 -22.66
C ALA A 613 13.37 1.98 -22.84
N VAL A 614 14.54 1.73 -22.27
CA VAL A 614 15.16 0.39 -22.24
C VAL A 614 14.31 -0.56 -21.38
N GLU A 615 13.84 -0.09 -20.24
CA GLU A 615 12.95 -0.85 -19.34
C GLU A 615 11.67 -1.27 -20.08
N ALA A 616 10.98 -0.34 -20.71
CA ALA A 616 9.74 -0.59 -21.44
C ALA A 616 9.95 -1.58 -22.61
N ASP A 617 11.04 -1.44 -23.36
CA ASP A 617 11.40 -2.37 -24.45
C ASP A 617 11.63 -3.79 -23.92
N ARG A 618 12.38 -3.95 -22.83
CA ARG A 618 12.66 -5.25 -22.23
C ARG A 618 11.40 -5.91 -21.67
N GLN A 619 10.57 -5.17 -20.95
CA GLN A 619 9.28 -5.67 -20.47
C GLN A 619 8.39 -6.13 -21.64
N ALA A 620 8.31 -5.37 -22.72
CA ALA A 620 7.58 -5.75 -23.92
C ALA A 620 8.09 -7.04 -24.56
N LYS A 621 9.41 -7.22 -24.63
CA LYS A 621 10.06 -8.44 -25.15
C LYS A 621 9.75 -9.68 -24.30
N VAL A 622 9.81 -9.56 -22.95
CA VAL A 622 9.45 -10.65 -22.04
C VAL A 622 7.97 -11.01 -22.21
N ALA A 623 7.09 -10.03 -22.21
CA ALA A 623 5.65 -10.25 -22.42
C ALA A 623 5.36 -10.93 -23.77
N ALA A 624 6.03 -10.51 -24.83
CA ALA A 624 5.89 -11.12 -26.17
C ALA A 624 6.37 -12.57 -26.18
N ALA A 625 7.51 -12.86 -25.54
CA ALA A 625 8.06 -14.21 -25.44
C ALA A 625 7.15 -15.17 -24.66
N ILE A 626 6.55 -14.69 -23.56
CA ILE A 626 5.56 -15.47 -22.78
C ILE A 626 4.31 -15.74 -23.63
N ARG A 627 3.75 -14.73 -24.30
CA ARG A 627 2.58 -14.90 -25.17
C ARG A 627 2.83 -15.83 -26.35
N ALA A 628 4.05 -15.84 -26.88
CA ALA A 628 4.43 -16.76 -27.93
C ALA A 628 4.66 -18.21 -27.43
N GLY A 629 4.53 -18.46 -26.12
CA GLY A 629 4.74 -19.78 -25.50
C GLY A 629 6.20 -20.25 -25.52
N LEU A 630 7.15 -19.32 -25.60
CA LEU A 630 8.59 -19.63 -25.69
C LEU A 630 9.22 -19.81 -24.30
N VAL A 631 8.64 -19.23 -23.26
CA VAL A 631 9.21 -19.13 -21.91
C VAL A 631 8.70 -20.26 -21.01
N SER A 632 9.61 -20.92 -20.29
CA SER A 632 9.31 -21.93 -19.25
C SER A 632 9.17 -21.26 -17.86
N SER A 633 10.08 -20.35 -17.51
CA SER A 633 10.04 -19.54 -16.28
C SER A 633 10.59 -18.15 -16.52
N ALA A 634 10.13 -17.18 -15.72
CA ALA A 634 10.59 -15.81 -15.76
C ALA A 634 10.68 -15.27 -14.33
N HIS A 635 11.71 -14.47 -14.04
CA HIS A 635 11.95 -13.80 -12.78
C HIS A 635 12.69 -12.49 -13.02
N ASP A 636 12.38 -11.42 -12.29
CA ASP A 636 13.18 -10.21 -12.35
C ASP A 636 14.47 -10.37 -11.54
N VAL A 637 15.46 -9.51 -11.78
CA VAL A 637 16.69 -9.47 -11.01
C VAL A 637 16.69 -8.20 -10.17
N ALA A 638 16.46 -8.35 -8.86
CA ALA A 638 16.33 -7.28 -7.87
C ALA A 638 17.40 -7.40 -6.77
N GLU A 639 17.00 -7.34 -5.50
CA GLU A 639 17.92 -7.37 -4.35
C GLU A 639 18.82 -8.60 -4.35
N GLY A 640 20.11 -8.36 -4.12
CA GLY A 640 21.15 -9.40 -4.12
C GLY A 640 21.64 -9.82 -5.50
N GLY A 641 21.04 -9.28 -6.57
CA GLY A 641 21.51 -9.45 -7.96
C GLY A 641 21.26 -10.83 -8.57
N LEU A 642 21.98 -11.11 -9.66
CA LEU A 642 21.74 -12.29 -10.50
C LEU A 642 21.93 -13.62 -9.76
N ALA A 643 22.90 -13.70 -8.85
CA ALA A 643 23.18 -14.96 -8.15
C ALA A 643 22.03 -15.32 -7.19
N VAL A 644 21.42 -14.34 -6.54
CA VAL A 644 20.24 -14.53 -5.69
C VAL A 644 19.05 -14.94 -6.55
N ALA A 645 18.72 -14.20 -7.60
CA ALA A 645 17.59 -14.52 -8.48
C ALA A 645 17.69 -15.92 -9.11
N ALA A 646 18.91 -16.30 -9.55
CA ALA A 646 19.14 -17.63 -10.10
C ALA A 646 19.04 -18.74 -9.05
N ALA A 647 19.51 -18.49 -7.82
CA ALA A 647 19.35 -19.43 -6.70
C ALA A 647 17.88 -19.63 -6.33
N GLU A 648 17.12 -18.55 -6.18
CA GLU A 648 15.67 -18.58 -5.91
C GLU A 648 14.89 -19.37 -6.96
N SER A 649 15.31 -19.27 -8.22
CA SER A 649 14.70 -20.04 -9.31
C SER A 649 14.90 -21.56 -9.16
N THR A 650 15.85 -22.03 -8.34
CA THR A 650 16.02 -23.46 -8.03
C THR A 650 15.16 -23.94 -6.86
N PHE A 651 14.63 -23.02 -6.03
CA PHE A 651 13.93 -23.37 -4.79
C PHE A 651 12.54 -24.00 -5.07
N GLY A 652 12.17 -24.97 -4.29
CA GLY A 652 10.90 -25.69 -4.43
C GLY A 652 10.79 -26.56 -5.70
N THR A 653 11.88 -26.79 -6.45
CA THR A 653 11.86 -27.48 -7.74
C THR A 653 12.07 -29.00 -7.67
N ASN A 654 12.12 -29.58 -6.47
CA ASN A 654 12.38 -31.01 -6.26
C ASN A 654 13.73 -31.51 -6.82
N GLY A 655 14.79 -30.71 -6.66
CA GLY A 655 16.17 -31.09 -6.95
C GLY A 655 16.70 -30.64 -8.31
N LEU A 656 16.15 -29.62 -8.91
CA LEU A 656 16.79 -28.93 -10.02
C LEU A 656 17.93 -28.04 -9.51
N GLY A 657 18.99 -27.96 -10.32
CA GLY A 657 20.13 -27.07 -10.12
C GLY A 657 20.33 -26.19 -11.33
N ALA A 658 21.49 -25.51 -11.38
CA ALA A 658 21.89 -24.64 -12.49
C ALA A 658 23.39 -24.76 -12.78
N ASP A 659 23.78 -24.76 -14.03
CA ASP A 659 25.18 -24.60 -14.47
C ASP A 659 25.25 -23.31 -15.29
N LEU A 660 25.83 -22.26 -14.68
CA LEU A 660 25.89 -20.91 -15.22
C LEU A 660 27.30 -20.53 -15.59
N THR A 661 27.45 -19.79 -16.69
CA THR A 661 28.68 -19.11 -17.09
C THR A 661 28.42 -17.64 -17.26
N ILE A 662 29.10 -16.79 -16.49
CA ILE A 662 28.94 -15.35 -16.49
C ILE A 662 30.24 -14.66 -16.91
N ASP A 663 30.09 -13.53 -17.58
CA ASP A 663 31.20 -12.69 -18.00
C ASP A 663 31.32 -11.44 -17.11
N GLY A 664 32.51 -10.85 -17.07
CA GLY A 664 32.77 -9.61 -16.31
C GLY A 664 33.48 -9.83 -14.98
N GLU A 665 33.51 -8.78 -14.17
CA GLU A 665 34.08 -8.84 -12.84
C GLU A 665 33.13 -9.66 -11.93
N ALA A 666 33.66 -10.62 -11.18
CA ALA A 666 32.84 -11.64 -10.51
C ALA A 666 31.82 -11.09 -9.53
N VAL A 667 32.21 -10.12 -8.67
CA VAL A 667 31.31 -9.55 -7.66
C VAL A 667 30.18 -8.77 -8.33
N ALA A 668 30.50 -7.98 -9.37
CA ALA A 668 29.49 -7.23 -10.10
C ALA A 668 28.56 -8.16 -10.88
N ALA A 669 29.10 -9.18 -11.56
CA ALA A 669 28.31 -10.13 -12.34
C ALA A 669 27.31 -10.92 -11.48
N LEU A 670 27.69 -11.26 -10.24
CA LEU A 670 26.87 -12.03 -9.30
C LEU A 670 25.88 -11.18 -8.50
N PHE A 671 26.32 -10.06 -7.95
CA PHE A 671 25.64 -9.39 -6.84
C PHE A 671 25.28 -7.92 -7.11
N SER A 672 25.64 -7.35 -8.26
CA SER A 672 25.17 -6.01 -8.62
C SER A 672 23.65 -5.98 -8.74
N GLU A 673 23.04 -4.89 -8.29
CA GLU A 673 21.58 -4.69 -8.36
C GLU A 673 21.19 -3.78 -9.53
N THR A 674 21.89 -3.92 -10.66
CA THR A 674 21.56 -3.21 -11.91
C THR A 674 20.13 -3.50 -12.33
N GLN A 675 19.41 -2.46 -12.69
CA GLN A 675 17.99 -2.51 -13.03
C GLN A 675 17.72 -3.09 -14.44
N SER A 676 16.45 -3.31 -14.75
CA SER A 676 15.99 -3.76 -16.08
C SER A 676 16.56 -5.10 -16.52
N ARG A 677 16.75 -6.04 -15.60
CA ARG A 677 17.25 -7.39 -15.89
C ARG A 677 16.23 -8.45 -15.55
N PHE A 678 16.22 -9.51 -16.38
CA PHE A 678 15.33 -10.67 -16.23
C PHE A 678 16.12 -11.95 -16.39
N ILE A 679 15.89 -12.94 -15.55
CA ILE A 679 16.33 -14.32 -15.76
C ILE A 679 15.16 -15.13 -16.33
N LEU A 680 15.41 -15.82 -17.45
CA LEU A 680 14.39 -16.51 -18.23
C LEU A 680 14.87 -17.91 -18.56
N THR A 681 13.97 -18.89 -18.52
CA THR A 681 14.28 -20.23 -19.05
C THR A 681 13.37 -20.56 -20.21
N ILE A 682 13.93 -21.32 -21.14
CA ILE A 682 13.23 -21.81 -22.33
C ILE A 682 13.60 -23.27 -22.63
N LYS A 683 12.73 -23.96 -23.33
CA LYS A 683 13.09 -25.25 -23.90
C LYS A 683 14.12 -25.08 -25.06
N PRO A 684 15.04 -26.02 -25.23
CA PRO A 684 16.09 -25.92 -26.31
C PRO A 684 15.52 -25.72 -27.71
N GLU A 685 14.35 -26.28 -28.02
CA GLU A 685 13.71 -26.12 -29.34
C GLU A 685 13.26 -24.68 -29.61
N HIS A 686 13.06 -23.84 -28.60
CA HIS A 686 12.65 -22.45 -28.75
C HIS A 686 13.84 -21.47 -28.92
N LYS A 687 15.10 -21.97 -28.88
CA LYS A 687 16.31 -21.15 -28.82
C LYS A 687 16.34 -20.05 -29.89
N THR A 688 16.24 -20.41 -31.16
CA THR A 688 16.36 -19.45 -32.25
C THR A 688 15.28 -18.37 -32.20
N SER A 689 14.02 -18.78 -32.06
CA SER A 689 12.87 -17.82 -31.98
C SER A 689 12.96 -16.90 -30.78
N PHE A 690 13.43 -17.41 -29.64
CA PHE A 690 13.58 -16.61 -28.43
C PHE A 690 14.72 -15.59 -28.55
N GLU A 691 15.89 -16.02 -29.05
CA GLU A 691 17.05 -15.13 -29.27
C GLU A 691 16.75 -14.02 -30.29
N GLU A 692 16.04 -14.35 -31.38
CA GLU A 692 15.64 -13.38 -32.41
C GLU A 692 14.63 -12.35 -31.83
N LEU A 693 13.73 -12.78 -30.95
CA LEU A 693 12.73 -11.90 -30.36
C LEU A 693 13.30 -11.00 -29.27
N THR A 694 14.14 -11.55 -28.40
CA THR A 694 14.55 -10.86 -27.17
C THR A 694 15.94 -10.26 -27.23
N GLY A 695 16.88 -10.88 -27.96
CA GLY A 695 18.29 -10.56 -27.92
C GLY A 695 18.95 -10.92 -26.57
N ALA A 696 18.32 -11.76 -25.75
CA ALA A 696 18.86 -12.18 -24.46
C ALA A 696 20.11 -13.01 -24.56
N ALA A 697 20.98 -12.91 -23.57
CA ALA A 697 22.23 -13.66 -23.51
C ALA A 697 22.03 -15.04 -22.86
N LEU A 698 22.46 -16.10 -23.55
CA LEU A 698 22.50 -17.45 -22.98
C LEU A 698 23.63 -17.52 -21.93
N ILE A 699 23.25 -17.81 -20.68
CA ILE A 699 24.19 -17.89 -19.56
C ILE A 699 24.32 -19.32 -18.98
N GLY A 700 23.49 -20.27 -19.39
CA GLY A 700 23.60 -21.61 -18.85
C GLY A 700 22.43 -22.51 -19.14
N ARG A 701 22.26 -23.51 -18.28
CA ARG A 701 21.15 -24.47 -18.34
C ARG A 701 20.73 -24.96 -16.96
N VAL A 702 19.50 -25.39 -16.88
CA VAL A 702 18.96 -26.08 -15.72
C VAL A 702 19.50 -27.52 -15.67
N THR A 703 20.00 -27.95 -14.52
CA THR A 703 20.49 -29.30 -14.27
C THR A 703 19.53 -30.12 -13.42
N GLY A 704 19.69 -31.45 -13.48
CA GLY A 704 18.86 -32.37 -12.68
C GLY A 704 19.61 -32.96 -11.48
N ASP A 705 20.76 -32.42 -11.12
CA ASP A 705 21.62 -32.93 -10.05
C ASP A 705 21.52 -32.19 -8.73
N GLY A 706 20.69 -31.14 -8.71
CA GLY A 706 20.49 -30.30 -7.51
C GLY A 706 21.68 -29.43 -7.14
N ILE A 707 22.66 -29.25 -8.06
CA ILE A 707 23.85 -28.43 -7.80
C ILE A 707 23.70 -27.07 -8.49
N PHE A 708 23.92 -26.01 -7.72
CA PHE A 708 24.04 -24.65 -8.22
C PHE A 708 25.49 -24.33 -8.47
N THR A 709 25.87 -24.16 -9.72
CA THR A 709 27.26 -23.93 -10.17
C THR A 709 27.33 -22.65 -10.98
N VAL A 710 28.29 -21.77 -10.65
CA VAL A 710 28.59 -20.57 -11.45
C VAL A 710 30.06 -20.55 -11.76
N LYS A 711 30.40 -20.35 -13.03
CA LYS A 711 31.76 -20.21 -13.57
C LYS A 711 31.94 -18.88 -14.28
N ASN A 712 33.18 -18.40 -14.39
CA ASN A 712 33.50 -17.28 -15.29
C ASN A 712 33.67 -17.77 -16.74
N GLY A 713 33.77 -16.81 -17.67
CA GLY A 713 34.00 -17.12 -19.09
C GLY A 713 35.31 -17.89 -19.38
N ALA A 714 36.28 -17.92 -18.47
CA ALA A 714 37.49 -18.73 -18.55
C ALA A 714 37.29 -20.17 -18.03
N GLY A 715 36.15 -20.48 -17.44
CA GLY A 715 35.82 -21.78 -16.85
C GLY A 715 36.21 -21.93 -15.38
N ASP A 716 36.73 -20.89 -14.73
CA ASP A 716 37.07 -20.94 -13.32
C ASP A 716 35.77 -20.97 -12.47
N LEU A 717 35.76 -21.82 -11.47
CA LEU A 717 34.63 -21.97 -10.54
C LEU A 717 34.55 -20.75 -9.64
N LEU A 718 33.39 -20.09 -9.64
CA LEU A 718 33.09 -18.94 -8.78
C LEU A 718 32.23 -19.36 -7.56
N VAL A 719 31.18 -20.12 -7.81
CA VAL A 719 30.24 -20.61 -6.78
C VAL A 719 29.86 -22.06 -7.07
N GLN A 720 29.87 -22.90 -6.05
CA GLN A 720 29.29 -24.25 -6.13
C GLN A 720 28.66 -24.60 -4.78
N ALA A 721 27.36 -24.89 -4.80
CA ALA A 721 26.59 -25.26 -3.61
C ALA A 721 25.49 -26.26 -3.98
N GLU A 722 24.99 -27.01 -3.03
CA GLU A 722 23.72 -27.73 -3.20
C GLU A 722 22.57 -26.71 -3.19
N ALA A 723 21.64 -26.81 -4.12
CA ALA A 723 20.46 -25.94 -4.14
C ALA A 723 19.65 -26.04 -2.82
N ALA A 724 19.61 -27.24 -2.24
CA ALA A 724 18.97 -27.48 -0.94
C ALA A 724 19.69 -26.76 0.22
N GLU A 725 21.02 -26.60 0.18
CA GLU A 725 21.80 -25.80 1.17
C GLU A 725 21.41 -24.33 1.08
N LEU A 726 21.33 -23.79 -0.13
CA LEU A 726 20.93 -22.40 -0.38
C LEU A 726 19.48 -22.14 0.05
N GLU A 727 18.56 -23.06 -0.31
CA GLU A 727 17.14 -22.98 0.07
C GLU A 727 16.97 -23.05 1.60
N ALA A 728 17.69 -23.93 2.28
CA ALA A 728 17.66 -24.03 3.74
C ALA A 728 18.15 -22.75 4.43
N ALA A 729 19.18 -22.11 3.91
CA ALA A 729 19.68 -20.83 4.40
C ALA A 729 18.63 -19.72 4.23
N TRP A 730 17.98 -19.66 3.07
CA TRP A 730 16.96 -18.71 2.72
C TRP A 730 15.67 -18.89 3.56
N ARG A 731 15.17 -20.14 3.71
CA ARG A 731 13.95 -20.43 4.51
C ARG A 731 14.15 -20.28 6.01
N GLY A 732 15.35 -20.60 6.51
CA GLY A 732 15.63 -20.65 7.93
C GLY A 732 15.92 -19.30 8.58
N ALA A 733 16.21 -18.25 7.84
CA ALA A 733 16.75 -17.00 8.36
C ALA A 733 15.79 -16.28 9.33
N ILE A 734 14.57 -15.96 8.89
CA ILE A 734 13.56 -15.28 9.73
C ILE A 734 13.17 -16.14 10.94
N PRO A 735 12.77 -17.42 10.78
CA PRO A 735 12.47 -18.26 11.94
C PRO A 735 13.62 -18.39 12.96
N CYS A 736 14.87 -18.35 12.52
CA CYS A 736 16.04 -18.39 13.40
C CYS A 736 16.15 -17.09 14.24
N LEU A 737 15.97 -15.93 13.60
CA LEU A 737 16.03 -14.63 14.27
C LEU A 737 14.90 -14.45 15.29
N LEU A 738 13.70 -14.97 15.01
CA LEU A 738 12.55 -14.89 15.92
C LEU A 738 12.70 -15.80 17.15
N ARG A 739 13.48 -16.87 17.07
CA ARG A 739 13.73 -17.81 18.17
C ARG A 739 14.95 -17.47 19.02
N SER A 740 15.77 -16.52 18.60
CA SER A 740 16.95 -16.12 19.37
C SER A 740 16.53 -15.45 20.69
N GLU A 741 16.95 -15.99 21.81
CA GLU A 741 16.66 -15.50 23.18
C GLU A 741 17.57 -14.31 23.60
N ASP A 742 18.44 -13.79 22.73
CA ASP A 742 19.41 -12.73 23.05
C ASP A 742 19.04 -11.39 22.37
#